data_11a383b9aeefc47016a4444897d28a40
#
_entry.id   11a383b9aeefc47016a4444897d28a40
#
_cell.length_a   1.000
_cell.length_b   1.000
_cell.length_c   1.000
_cell.angle_alpha   90.00
_cell.angle_beta   90.00
_cell.angle_gamma   90.00
#
_symmetry.space_group_name_H-M   'P 1'
#
loop_
_entity.id
_entity.type
_entity.pdbx_description
1 polymer ?
#
loop_
_entity_poly.entity_id
_entity_poly.type
_entity_poly.pdbx_seq_one_letter_code
_entity_poly.pdbx_strand_id
1 'polypeptide(L)'
;VNIPQPDPLWPTYDQPGDLKTIESLALEDRGLPGSTYDVLARAAMLWPDRQALTVLPSAEQWTRGEAVGFAQLRDQVHRIANLFHQHGVRRTTAVGLLTPNTGLLPATLLAAQLAGIAAPVNPSLAAEHAERLLGLGGARILVAAGPELDPDAWRTARTVAASLRCSALFALRPVGAPEPVPALEPVEGVEVAHLHIAAAAQPTELRPGVVPPKAGDLAAYFHTGGTTGAPKLAAHTHANEVSDAWMIAANSLLDPDSALFAGLPLFHVNALVVTLLAPLLRGQHSVWAGPLGYREPALFKVIWKIVEHFRIATMSAVPTVYAGLARVPLDADITSLRFAIVGASPLPSAVRAAFEDHTGVPLCQGYGLTEATCGSARSFLREHQRPEAAGQRMPYQQVKTVRIDSDGQWHDRPQGEPGILAISGPTVFPGYVVGHDADGPRMDSLGSVRDGWLNTGDRARVDADGFIYLRGRAKDLIIRGGHNIDPAVIEDALLAHPAVTGASAVGRPDPHSGEVPVAYVTLTPGGTDTGTDELIAFAARHVPERAAAPKDVIVLSALPLTDIGKPSKIPLHLDATRRAFSSALASIGIAYSHKEIRCDLADGRPTVSLPPVSDPDLRRRITGQLAPYGVDWAFADSGSD
;
A
#
# COMPACT_ATOMS: atom_id res chain seq x y z
N VAL A 1 -8.58 -39.69 -27.64
CA VAL A 1 -7.61 -38.92 -26.86
C VAL A 1 -8.41 -38.03 -25.94
N ASN A 2 -8.54 -38.38 -24.64
CA ASN A 2 -9.14 -37.52 -23.64
C ASN A 2 -8.18 -36.32 -23.47
N ILE A 3 -8.55 -35.17 -24.03
CA ILE A 3 -7.93 -33.91 -23.68
C ILE A 3 -8.31 -33.68 -22.21
N PRO A 4 -7.35 -33.60 -21.25
CA PRO A 4 -7.69 -33.28 -19.88
C PRO A 4 -8.46 -31.96 -19.90
N GLN A 5 -9.66 -31.95 -19.35
CA GLN A 5 -10.38 -30.68 -19.15
C GLN A 5 -9.49 -29.80 -18.27
N PRO A 6 -9.29 -28.53 -18.61
CA PRO A 6 -8.51 -27.62 -17.77
C PRO A 6 -9.17 -27.58 -16.37
N ASP A 7 -8.31 -27.62 -15.32
CA ASP A 7 -8.78 -27.52 -13.94
C ASP A 7 -9.60 -26.23 -13.81
N PRO A 8 -10.88 -26.27 -13.44
CA PRO A 8 -11.72 -25.09 -13.32
C PRO A 8 -11.12 -24.03 -12.37
N LEU A 9 -10.36 -24.49 -11.37
CA LEU A 9 -9.68 -23.60 -10.41
C LEU A 9 -8.51 -22.84 -11.04
N TRP A 10 -7.83 -23.38 -12.06
CA TRP A 10 -6.62 -22.82 -12.62
C TRP A 10 -6.72 -22.54 -14.13
N PRO A 11 -7.53 -21.54 -14.53
CA PRO A 11 -7.53 -21.10 -15.92
C PRO A 11 -6.22 -20.39 -16.26
N THR A 12 -5.86 -20.37 -17.53
CA THR A 12 -4.77 -19.55 -18.04
C THR A 12 -5.26 -18.12 -18.24
N TYR A 13 -4.60 -17.15 -17.65
CA TYR A 13 -4.80 -15.71 -17.89
C TYR A 13 -3.47 -15.04 -18.22
N ASP A 14 -2.98 -15.29 -19.43
CA ASP A 14 -1.65 -14.85 -19.89
C ASP A 14 -1.71 -13.84 -21.04
N GLN A 15 -2.90 -13.69 -21.65
CA GLN A 15 -3.16 -12.75 -22.73
C GLN A 15 -4.58 -12.14 -22.62
N PRO A 16 -4.86 -11.00 -23.26
CA PRO A 16 -6.14 -10.30 -23.14
C PRO A 16 -7.37 -11.13 -23.52
N GLY A 17 -7.22 -12.03 -24.51
CA GLY A 17 -8.30 -12.88 -25.00
C GLY A 17 -8.79 -13.93 -23.99
N ASP A 18 -7.96 -14.32 -23.04
CA ASP A 18 -8.26 -15.36 -22.07
C ASP A 18 -9.40 -14.96 -21.12
N LEU A 19 -9.58 -13.66 -20.89
CA LEU A 19 -10.60 -13.11 -20.01
C LEU A 19 -12.01 -13.62 -20.35
N LYS A 20 -12.35 -13.63 -21.64
CA LYS A 20 -13.65 -14.11 -22.11
C LYS A 20 -13.83 -15.61 -21.84
N THR A 21 -12.79 -16.39 -22.02
CA THR A 21 -12.81 -17.84 -21.74
C THR A 21 -12.95 -18.10 -20.25
N ILE A 22 -12.22 -17.34 -19.41
CA ILE A 22 -12.33 -17.44 -17.96
C ILE A 22 -13.76 -17.13 -17.52
N GLU A 23 -14.35 -16.04 -17.97
CA GLU A 23 -15.67 -15.59 -17.55
C GLU A 23 -16.83 -16.39 -18.18
N SER A 24 -16.54 -17.34 -19.06
CA SER A 24 -17.57 -18.28 -19.58
C SER A 24 -18.05 -19.28 -18.50
N LEU A 25 -17.26 -19.51 -17.45
CA LEU A 25 -17.66 -20.25 -16.25
C LEU A 25 -17.96 -19.25 -15.13
N ALA A 26 -19.05 -19.39 -14.42
CA ALA A 26 -19.37 -18.52 -13.29
C ALA A 26 -18.35 -18.67 -12.16
N LEU A 27 -18.11 -17.62 -11.38
CA LEU A 27 -17.11 -17.63 -10.31
C LEU A 27 -17.44 -18.69 -9.24
N GLU A 28 -18.72 -18.86 -8.93
CA GLU A 28 -19.24 -19.82 -7.96
C GLU A 28 -18.96 -21.27 -8.37
N ASP A 29 -18.88 -21.55 -9.66
CA ASP A 29 -18.64 -22.87 -10.22
C ASP A 29 -17.14 -23.22 -10.29
N ARG A 30 -16.26 -22.30 -9.92
CA ARG A 30 -14.81 -22.53 -9.96
C ARG A 30 -14.28 -23.32 -8.78
N GLY A 31 -15.08 -23.50 -7.71
CA GLY A 31 -14.66 -24.26 -6.53
C GLY A 31 -13.58 -23.57 -5.71
N LEU A 32 -13.61 -22.24 -5.62
CA LEU A 32 -12.71 -21.49 -4.75
C LEU A 32 -12.89 -21.89 -3.28
N PRO A 33 -11.80 -21.87 -2.48
CA PRO A 33 -11.91 -21.99 -1.03
C PRO A 33 -12.88 -20.95 -0.46
N GLY A 34 -13.70 -21.32 0.51
CA GLY A 34 -14.72 -20.44 1.09
C GLY A 34 -14.15 -19.33 1.97
N SER A 35 -12.93 -19.50 2.48
CA SER A 35 -12.27 -18.53 3.36
C SER A 35 -10.74 -18.56 3.23
N THR A 36 -10.06 -17.57 3.80
CA THR A 36 -8.59 -17.56 3.87
C THR A 36 -8.04 -18.72 4.70
N TYR A 37 -8.82 -19.19 5.70
CA TYR A 37 -8.49 -20.41 6.42
C TYR A 37 -8.62 -21.65 5.52
N ASP A 38 -9.64 -21.76 4.69
CA ASP A 38 -9.78 -22.88 3.76
C ASP A 38 -8.67 -22.92 2.71
N VAL A 39 -8.13 -21.74 2.32
CA VAL A 39 -6.92 -21.65 1.51
C VAL A 39 -5.74 -22.34 2.20
N LEU A 40 -5.48 -22.00 3.45
CA LEU A 40 -4.40 -22.59 4.23
C LEU A 40 -4.62 -24.08 4.49
N ALA A 41 -5.83 -24.47 4.90
CA ALA A 41 -6.17 -25.87 5.19
C ALA A 41 -6.01 -26.77 3.96
N ARG A 42 -6.46 -26.29 2.79
CA ARG A 42 -6.26 -26.96 1.50
C ARG A 42 -4.78 -27.08 1.16
N ALA A 43 -4.01 -26.01 1.31
CA ALA A 43 -2.57 -26.02 1.02
C ALA A 43 -1.82 -26.99 1.93
N ALA A 44 -2.11 -27.00 3.23
CA ALA A 44 -1.52 -27.91 4.20
C ALA A 44 -1.89 -29.40 3.95
N MET A 45 -3.08 -29.64 3.38
CA MET A 45 -3.50 -30.99 2.98
C MET A 45 -2.79 -31.47 1.71
N LEU A 46 -2.65 -30.59 0.70
CA LEU A 46 -2.08 -30.95 -0.60
C LEU A 46 -0.54 -31.00 -0.58
N TRP A 47 0.10 -30.12 0.20
CA TRP A 47 1.55 -29.92 0.18
C TRP A 47 2.15 -29.86 1.60
N PRO A 48 1.86 -30.82 2.51
CA PRO A 48 2.19 -30.70 3.94
C PRO A 48 3.67 -30.42 4.21
N ASP A 49 4.55 -31.05 3.45
CA ASP A 49 6.00 -31.02 3.65
C ASP A 49 6.74 -29.96 2.82
N ARG A 50 6.03 -29.27 1.90
CA ARG A 50 6.62 -28.17 1.14
C ARG A 50 6.83 -26.95 2.02
N GLN A 51 7.83 -26.15 1.71
CA GLN A 51 8.02 -24.84 2.33
C GLN A 51 6.93 -23.87 1.86
N ALA A 52 6.22 -23.29 2.81
CA ALA A 52 5.24 -22.25 2.56
C ALA A 52 5.88 -20.87 2.66
N LEU A 53 6.66 -20.65 3.72
CA LEU A 53 7.27 -19.37 4.04
C LEU A 53 8.73 -19.56 4.44
N THR A 54 9.55 -18.56 4.12
CA THR A 54 10.84 -18.32 4.76
C THR A 54 10.90 -16.85 5.12
N VAL A 55 11.16 -16.51 6.39
CA VAL A 55 11.31 -15.13 6.83
C VAL A 55 12.78 -14.87 7.19
N LEU A 56 13.37 -13.87 6.55
CA LEU A 56 14.78 -13.49 6.74
C LEU A 56 14.90 -12.59 7.97
N PRO A 57 15.93 -12.78 8.83
CA PRO A 57 16.16 -11.89 9.99
C PRO A 57 16.48 -10.45 9.57
N SER A 58 17.37 -10.30 8.61
CA SER A 58 17.83 -9.03 8.01
C SER A 58 18.53 -9.32 6.68
N ALA A 59 18.87 -8.30 5.93
CA ALA A 59 19.68 -8.41 4.73
C ALA A 59 21.08 -8.97 5.00
N GLU A 60 21.68 -8.65 6.15
CA GLU A 60 23.03 -9.16 6.51
C GLU A 60 23.02 -10.64 6.91
N GLN A 61 21.90 -11.10 7.44
CA GLN A 61 21.72 -12.48 7.93
C GLN A 61 20.75 -13.29 7.05
N TRP A 62 20.59 -12.92 5.79
CA TRP A 62 19.61 -13.52 4.89
C TRP A 62 19.72 -15.05 4.74
N THR A 63 20.91 -15.63 4.97
CA THR A 63 21.12 -17.08 4.94
C THR A 63 20.59 -17.81 6.18
N ARG A 64 20.15 -17.09 7.21
CA ARG A 64 19.63 -17.63 8.49
C ARG A 64 18.11 -17.50 8.58
N GLY A 65 17.40 -17.48 7.45
CA GLY A 65 15.97 -17.39 7.41
C GLY A 65 15.28 -18.56 8.12
N GLU A 66 14.16 -18.26 8.79
CA GLU A 66 13.28 -19.26 9.40
C GLU A 66 12.29 -19.78 8.36
N ALA A 67 12.41 -21.06 8.03
CA ALA A 67 11.54 -21.71 7.06
C ALA A 67 10.41 -22.47 7.77
N VAL A 68 9.19 -22.37 7.21
CA VAL A 68 7.98 -23.00 7.73
C VAL A 68 7.27 -23.73 6.60
N GLY A 69 7.00 -25.02 6.78
CA GLY A 69 6.20 -25.84 5.85
C GLY A 69 4.70 -25.55 5.97
N PHE A 70 3.90 -25.96 4.96
CA PHE A 70 2.46 -25.70 4.96
C PHE A 70 1.74 -26.34 6.16
N ALA A 71 2.07 -27.56 6.54
CA ALA A 71 1.49 -28.21 7.73
C ALA A 71 1.89 -27.46 9.01
N GLN A 72 3.15 -27.07 9.13
CA GLN A 72 3.63 -26.31 10.29
C GLN A 72 2.97 -24.94 10.39
N LEU A 73 2.78 -24.25 9.25
CA LEU A 73 2.08 -22.96 9.20
C LEU A 73 0.63 -23.11 9.71
N ARG A 74 -0.09 -24.13 9.25
CA ARG A 74 -1.44 -24.44 9.74
C ARG A 74 -1.42 -24.65 11.26
N ASP A 75 -0.49 -25.45 11.77
CA ASP A 75 -0.39 -25.77 13.19
C ASP A 75 -0.06 -24.54 14.04
N GLN A 76 0.79 -23.64 13.54
CA GLN A 76 1.03 -22.33 14.16
C GLN A 76 -0.24 -21.48 14.18
N VAL A 77 -0.97 -21.41 13.07
CA VAL A 77 -2.25 -20.68 12.96
C VAL A 77 -3.28 -21.23 13.95
N HIS A 78 -3.40 -22.56 14.07
CA HIS A 78 -4.31 -23.17 15.03
C HIS A 78 -3.97 -22.82 16.49
N ARG A 79 -2.70 -22.94 16.87
CA ARG A 79 -2.23 -22.59 18.23
C ARG A 79 -2.53 -21.13 18.56
N ILE A 80 -2.22 -20.21 17.65
CA ILE A 80 -2.45 -18.78 17.85
C ILE A 80 -3.96 -18.45 17.87
N ALA A 81 -4.75 -19.06 16.99
CA ALA A 81 -6.21 -18.86 16.97
C ALA A 81 -6.88 -19.38 18.26
N ASN A 82 -6.43 -20.54 18.77
CA ASN A 82 -6.88 -21.08 20.05
C ASN A 82 -6.56 -20.13 21.22
N LEU A 83 -5.36 -19.53 21.20
CA LEU A 83 -4.95 -18.52 22.18
C LEU A 83 -5.86 -17.29 22.10
N PHE A 84 -6.10 -16.76 20.92
CA PHE A 84 -6.99 -15.60 20.73
C PHE A 84 -8.41 -15.87 21.19
N HIS A 85 -8.94 -17.05 20.84
CA HIS A 85 -10.26 -17.48 21.29
C HIS A 85 -10.37 -17.60 22.82
N GLN A 86 -9.30 -18.07 23.51
CA GLN A 86 -9.20 -18.12 24.96
C GLN A 86 -9.28 -16.73 25.58
N HIS A 87 -8.72 -15.70 24.93
CA HIS A 87 -8.78 -14.30 25.33
C HIS A 87 -10.04 -13.56 24.85
N GLY A 88 -11.07 -14.29 24.42
CA GLY A 88 -12.38 -13.72 24.10
C GLY A 88 -12.53 -13.21 22.68
N VAL A 89 -11.58 -13.45 21.77
CA VAL A 89 -11.77 -13.12 20.35
C VAL A 89 -12.90 -13.98 19.77
N ARG A 90 -13.80 -13.34 19.07
CA ARG A 90 -14.94 -13.95 18.36
C ARG A 90 -15.04 -13.37 16.96
N ARG A 91 -15.96 -13.86 16.14
CA ARG A 91 -16.09 -13.52 14.71
C ARG A 91 -16.12 -12.01 14.42
N THR A 92 -16.69 -11.21 15.31
CA THR A 92 -16.79 -9.76 15.16
C THR A 92 -15.73 -8.98 15.94
N THR A 93 -14.77 -9.67 16.55
CA THR A 93 -13.72 -9.05 17.38
C THR A 93 -12.44 -8.88 16.56
N ALA A 94 -11.87 -7.70 16.57
CA ALA A 94 -10.59 -7.47 15.92
C ALA A 94 -9.38 -7.83 16.82
N VAL A 95 -8.32 -8.30 16.17
CA VAL A 95 -6.98 -8.47 16.73
C VAL A 95 -6.08 -7.43 16.06
N GLY A 96 -5.59 -6.47 16.83
CA GLY A 96 -4.66 -5.45 16.35
C GLY A 96 -3.25 -6.02 16.15
N LEU A 97 -2.65 -5.76 14.99
CA LEU A 97 -1.28 -6.17 14.67
C LEU A 97 -0.42 -4.93 14.45
N LEU A 98 0.47 -4.61 15.41
CA LEU A 98 1.30 -3.40 15.40
C LEU A 98 2.78 -3.80 15.31
N THR A 99 3.20 -4.27 14.16
CA THR A 99 4.52 -4.88 13.97
C THR A 99 5.01 -4.79 12.53
N PRO A 100 6.33 -4.66 12.29
CA PRO A 100 6.93 -4.93 11.00
C PRO A 100 6.92 -6.43 10.70
N ASN A 101 7.36 -6.81 9.49
CA ASN A 101 7.47 -8.22 9.10
C ASN A 101 8.44 -8.96 10.02
N THR A 102 8.01 -10.14 10.51
CA THR A 102 8.84 -11.04 11.33
C THR A 102 8.29 -12.47 11.24
N GLY A 103 9.01 -13.46 11.77
CA GLY A 103 8.75 -14.90 11.57
C GLY A 103 7.31 -15.34 11.80
N LEU A 104 6.71 -14.99 12.94
CA LEU A 104 5.35 -15.41 13.27
C LEU A 104 4.25 -14.48 12.73
N LEU A 105 4.58 -13.36 12.10
CA LEU A 105 3.53 -12.40 11.68
C LEU A 105 2.56 -12.98 10.64
N PRO A 106 2.99 -13.69 9.57
CA PRO A 106 2.05 -14.30 8.62
C PRO A 106 1.08 -15.28 9.30
N ALA A 107 1.58 -16.16 10.18
CA ALA A 107 0.75 -17.07 10.94
C ALA A 107 -0.21 -16.33 11.88
N THR A 108 0.25 -15.24 12.49
CA THR A 108 -0.55 -14.41 13.41
C THR A 108 -1.71 -13.72 12.68
N LEU A 109 -1.46 -13.18 11.49
CA LEU A 109 -2.51 -12.56 10.68
C LEU A 109 -3.57 -13.59 10.26
N LEU A 110 -3.15 -14.73 9.74
CA LEU A 110 -4.09 -15.82 9.37
C LEU A 110 -4.85 -16.35 10.58
N ALA A 111 -4.22 -16.44 11.75
CA ALA A 111 -4.88 -16.84 12.99
C ALA A 111 -5.91 -15.81 13.48
N ALA A 112 -5.61 -14.52 13.30
CA ALA A 112 -6.56 -13.45 13.61
C ALA A 112 -7.78 -13.50 12.68
N GLN A 113 -7.59 -13.81 11.39
CA GLN A 113 -8.68 -14.04 10.44
C GLN A 113 -9.50 -15.30 10.76
N LEU A 114 -8.86 -16.36 11.27
CA LEU A 114 -9.55 -17.59 11.68
C LEU A 114 -10.40 -17.37 12.95
N ALA A 115 -9.85 -16.70 13.97
CA ALA A 115 -10.53 -16.50 15.24
C ALA A 115 -11.53 -15.33 15.24
N GLY A 116 -11.24 -14.30 14.43
CA GLY A 116 -11.98 -13.03 14.39
C GLY A 116 -11.63 -12.22 13.14
N ILE A 117 -11.17 -11.00 13.33
CA ILE A 117 -10.82 -10.05 12.26
C ILE A 117 -9.37 -9.58 12.46
N ALA A 118 -8.53 -9.69 11.46
CA ALA A 118 -7.18 -9.13 11.51
C ALA A 118 -7.21 -7.62 11.29
N ALA A 119 -6.52 -6.85 12.14
CA ALA A 119 -6.40 -5.40 11.99
C ALA A 119 -4.91 -4.99 11.97
N PRO A 120 -4.19 -5.25 10.87
CA PRO A 120 -2.81 -4.84 10.73
C PRO A 120 -2.71 -3.32 10.58
N VAL A 121 -1.90 -2.71 11.44
CA VAL A 121 -1.68 -1.26 11.49
C VAL A 121 -0.19 -0.99 11.39
N ASN A 122 0.16 0.06 10.67
CA ASN A 122 1.54 0.50 10.54
C ASN A 122 2.14 0.82 11.92
N PRO A 123 3.22 0.13 12.36
CA PRO A 123 3.82 0.33 13.66
C PRO A 123 4.49 1.70 13.85
N SER A 124 4.74 2.43 12.75
CA SER A 124 5.33 3.79 12.79
C SER A 124 4.31 4.90 13.04
N LEU A 125 3.01 4.58 13.15
CA LEU A 125 1.99 5.57 13.47
C LEU A 125 2.13 6.07 14.92
N ALA A 126 1.82 7.35 15.14
CA ALA A 126 1.70 7.89 16.49
C ALA A 126 0.64 7.11 17.29
N ALA A 127 0.85 6.98 18.60
CA ALA A 127 0.00 6.19 19.48
C ALA A 127 -1.49 6.57 19.37
N GLU A 128 -1.81 7.86 19.30
CA GLU A 128 -3.17 8.37 19.14
C GLU A 128 -3.86 7.91 17.85
N HIS A 129 -3.10 7.82 16.74
CA HIS A 129 -3.63 7.32 15.48
C HIS A 129 -3.85 5.81 15.51
N ALA A 130 -2.89 5.06 16.07
CA ALA A 130 -3.02 3.61 16.23
C ALA A 130 -4.20 3.28 17.16
N GLU A 131 -4.34 3.98 18.29
CA GLU A 131 -5.45 3.85 19.24
C GLU A 131 -6.79 4.10 18.56
N ARG A 132 -6.90 5.19 17.80
CA ARG A 132 -8.15 5.54 17.10
C ARG A 132 -8.54 4.45 16.09
N LEU A 133 -7.61 3.95 15.27
CA LEU A 133 -7.88 2.91 14.28
C LEU A 133 -8.29 1.60 14.94
N LEU A 134 -7.52 1.15 15.94
CA LEU A 134 -7.76 -0.11 16.63
C LEU A 134 -9.01 -0.05 17.52
N GLY A 135 -9.27 1.09 18.15
CA GLY A 135 -10.48 1.34 18.91
C GLY A 135 -11.73 1.34 18.03
N LEU A 136 -11.66 2.00 16.85
CA LEU A 136 -12.72 1.99 15.85
C LEU A 136 -13.03 0.58 15.37
N GLY A 137 -11.99 -0.25 15.16
CA GLY A 137 -12.12 -1.67 14.78
C GLY A 137 -12.56 -2.59 15.92
N GLY A 138 -12.68 -2.11 17.15
CA GLY A 138 -13.07 -2.95 18.29
C GLY A 138 -12.00 -3.96 18.71
N ALA A 139 -10.72 -3.61 18.61
CA ALA A 139 -9.62 -4.50 18.99
C ALA A 139 -9.65 -4.84 20.48
N ARG A 140 -9.54 -6.13 20.81
CA ARG A 140 -9.54 -6.68 22.17
C ARG A 140 -8.20 -7.27 22.57
N ILE A 141 -7.38 -7.62 21.58
CA ILE A 141 -6.03 -8.14 21.74
C ILE A 141 -5.12 -7.33 20.84
N LEU A 142 -3.92 -7.06 21.31
CA LEU A 142 -2.84 -6.54 20.46
C LEU A 142 -1.72 -7.57 20.36
N VAL A 143 -1.18 -7.70 19.15
CA VAL A 143 0.10 -8.37 18.88
C VAL A 143 1.04 -7.31 18.32
N ALA A 144 2.18 -7.12 18.93
CA ALA A 144 3.10 -6.05 18.56
C ALA A 144 4.54 -6.55 18.44
N ALA A 145 5.36 -5.78 17.74
CA ALA A 145 6.80 -5.93 17.84
C ALA A 145 7.22 -5.82 19.31
N GLY A 146 7.88 -6.84 19.84
CA GLY A 146 8.44 -6.81 21.19
C GLY A 146 9.65 -5.85 21.29
N PRO A 147 10.14 -5.59 22.50
CA PRO A 147 11.21 -4.61 22.73
C PRO A 147 12.53 -4.96 22.02
N GLU A 148 12.76 -6.24 21.71
CA GLU A 148 13.94 -6.70 20.96
C GLU A 148 13.81 -6.43 19.46
N LEU A 149 12.57 -6.35 18.92
CA LEU A 149 12.30 -6.18 17.50
C LEU A 149 12.16 -4.70 17.14
N ASP A 150 11.34 -3.96 17.90
CA ASP A 150 11.11 -2.53 17.72
C ASP A 150 10.68 -1.91 19.06
N PRO A 151 11.61 -1.26 19.81
CA PRO A 151 11.31 -0.68 21.11
C PRO A 151 10.25 0.44 21.07
N ASP A 152 10.17 1.19 19.98
CA ASP A 152 9.23 2.30 19.84
C ASP A 152 7.83 1.80 19.54
N ALA A 153 7.69 0.83 18.62
CA ALA A 153 6.43 0.13 18.38
C ALA A 153 5.92 -0.58 19.65
N TRP A 154 6.82 -1.18 20.44
CA TRP A 154 6.45 -1.80 21.71
C TRP A 154 5.90 -0.79 22.72
N ARG A 155 6.56 0.38 22.87
CA ARG A 155 6.09 1.46 23.74
C ARG A 155 4.71 1.97 23.31
N THR A 156 4.51 2.18 22.01
CA THR A 156 3.22 2.56 21.42
C THR A 156 2.17 1.49 21.74
N ALA A 157 2.46 0.21 21.51
CA ALA A 157 1.53 -0.88 21.75
C ALA A 157 1.08 -0.99 23.21
N ARG A 158 1.99 -0.77 24.18
CA ARG A 158 1.66 -0.76 25.60
C ARG A 158 0.70 0.38 25.95
N THR A 159 0.95 1.57 25.42
CA THR A 159 0.05 2.73 25.61
C THR A 159 -1.33 2.44 25.03
N VAL A 160 -1.40 1.94 23.80
CA VAL A 160 -2.66 1.61 23.13
C VAL A 160 -3.40 0.48 23.86
N ALA A 161 -2.69 -0.59 24.28
CA ALA A 161 -3.29 -1.71 25.00
C ALA A 161 -3.93 -1.27 26.34
N ALA A 162 -3.26 -0.38 27.08
CA ALA A 162 -3.80 0.18 28.33
C ALA A 162 -5.04 1.06 28.05
N SER A 163 -4.97 1.96 27.08
CA SER A 163 -6.06 2.88 26.74
C SER A 163 -7.31 2.14 26.27
N LEU A 164 -7.15 1.15 25.37
CA LEU A 164 -8.26 0.33 24.85
C LEU A 164 -8.71 -0.75 25.83
N ARG A 165 -8.05 -0.90 26.99
CA ARG A 165 -8.31 -1.96 27.97
C ARG A 165 -8.33 -3.35 27.30
N CYS A 166 -7.30 -3.64 26.50
CA CYS A 166 -7.15 -4.92 25.86
C CYS A 166 -7.06 -6.05 26.89
N SER A 167 -7.57 -7.23 26.58
CA SER A 167 -7.44 -8.40 27.45
C SER A 167 -6.02 -8.96 27.46
N ALA A 168 -5.28 -8.80 26.33
CA ALA A 168 -3.89 -9.24 26.22
C ALA A 168 -3.08 -8.39 25.24
N LEU A 169 -1.77 -8.33 25.47
CA LEU A 169 -0.75 -7.78 24.61
C LEU A 169 0.35 -8.84 24.42
N PHE A 170 0.51 -9.31 23.19
CA PHE A 170 1.52 -10.31 22.85
C PHE A 170 2.69 -9.70 22.09
N ALA A 171 3.91 -10.00 22.54
CA ALA A 171 5.16 -9.56 21.92
C ALA A 171 5.65 -10.57 20.87
N LEU A 172 5.95 -10.09 19.66
CA LEU A 172 6.70 -10.80 18.63
C LEU A 172 8.20 -10.53 18.78
N ARG A 173 9.01 -11.54 18.56
CA ARG A 173 10.47 -11.47 18.60
C ARG A 173 11.07 -11.43 17.19
N PRO A 174 12.31 -10.92 17.03
CA PRO A 174 13.06 -11.08 15.79
C PRO A 174 13.25 -12.54 15.42
N VAL A 175 13.38 -12.85 14.14
CA VAL A 175 13.82 -14.17 13.66
C VAL A 175 15.22 -14.46 14.19
N GLY A 176 15.40 -15.65 14.80
CA GLY A 176 16.70 -16.06 15.36
C GLY A 176 17.09 -15.31 16.65
N ALA A 177 16.14 -14.69 17.35
CA ALA A 177 16.41 -14.03 18.63
C ALA A 177 17.04 -14.99 19.66
N PRO A 178 18.05 -14.54 20.44
CA PRO A 178 18.78 -15.41 21.35
C PRO A 178 17.95 -15.79 22.59
N GLU A 179 18.34 -16.90 23.24
CA GLU A 179 17.88 -17.25 24.58
C GLU A 179 18.86 -16.73 25.67
N PRO A 180 18.40 -16.45 26.91
CA PRO A 180 17.04 -16.61 27.39
C PRO A 180 16.09 -15.50 26.93
N VAL A 181 14.79 -15.81 26.87
CA VAL A 181 13.73 -14.85 26.52
C VAL A 181 13.67 -13.74 27.56
N PRO A 182 13.79 -12.45 27.22
CA PRO A 182 13.74 -11.37 28.18
C PRO A 182 12.35 -11.20 28.78
N ALA A 183 12.30 -10.76 30.04
CA ALA A 183 11.04 -10.42 30.68
C ALA A 183 10.40 -9.17 30.02
N LEU A 184 9.08 -9.19 29.89
CA LEU A 184 8.32 -8.06 29.38
C LEU A 184 7.84 -7.17 30.54
N GLU A 185 7.83 -5.87 30.32
CA GLU A 185 7.25 -4.93 31.26
C GLU A 185 5.73 -5.10 31.35
N PRO A 186 5.14 -5.16 32.56
CA PRO A 186 3.71 -5.32 32.74
C PRO A 186 2.93 -4.09 32.26
N VAL A 187 1.66 -4.30 31.90
CA VAL A 187 0.65 -3.25 31.65
C VAL A 187 -0.52 -3.53 32.59
N GLU A 188 -0.96 -2.51 33.33
CA GLU A 188 -2.03 -2.68 34.33
C GLU A 188 -3.33 -3.17 33.67
N GLY A 189 -3.88 -4.26 34.20
CA GLY A 189 -5.13 -4.85 33.70
C GLY A 189 -5.03 -5.56 32.35
N VAL A 190 -3.82 -5.74 31.79
CA VAL A 190 -3.57 -6.41 30.50
C VAL A 190 -2.62 -7.59 30.73
N GLU A 191 -2.95 -8.76 30.22
CA GLU A 191 -2.00 -9.88 30.19
C GLU A 191 -0.90 -9.60 29.17
N VAL A 192 0.37 -9.63 29.58
CA VAL A 192 1.53 -9.38 28.71
C VAL A 192 2.38 -10.64 28.62
N ALA A 193 2.58 -11.17 27.40
CA ALA A 193 3.37 -12.37 27.18
C ALA A 193 4.04 -12.36 25.79
N HIS A 194 5.07 -13.20 25.61
CA HIS A 194 5.63 -13.49 24.31
C HIS A 194 4.70 -14.44 23.53
N LEU A 195 4.32 -14.07 22.31
CA LEU A 195 3.36 -14.81 21.50
C LEU A 195 3.77 -16.29 21.31
N HIS A 196 5.04 -16.54 20.97
CA HIS A 196 5.53 -17.90 20.70
C HIS A 196 5.41 -18.81 21.94
N ILE A 197 5.64 -18.29 23.15
CA ILE A 197 5.50 -19.03 24.40
C ILE A 197 4.03 -19.33 24.70
N ALA A 198 3.19 -18.28 24.66
CA ALA A 198 1.76 -18.44 24.93
C ALA A 198 1.06 -19.37 23.91
N ALA A 199 1.42 -19.26 22.63
CA ALA A 199 0.90 -20.11 21.59
C ALA A 199 1.40 -21.57 21.68
N ALA A 200 2.65 -21.80 22.10
CA ALA A 200 3.19 -23.14 22.28
C ALA A 200 2.42 -23.98 23.33
N ALA A 201 1.78 -23.31 24.29
CA ALA A 201 0.92 -23.98 25.27
C ALA A 201 -0.46 -24.42 24.72
N GLN A 202 -0.81 -24.04 23.47
CA GLN A 202 -2.08 -24.39 22.84
C GLN A 202 -1.94 -25.64 21.97
N PRO A 203 -3.03 -26.44 21.80
CA PRO A 203 -3.02 -27.58 20.90
C PRO A 203 -2.93 -27.16 19.43
N THR A 204 -2.45 -28.09 18.58
CA THR A 204 -2.41 -27.94 17.11
C THR A 204 -3.77 -28.20 16.45
N GLU A 205 -4.70 -28.85 17.13
CA GLU A 205 -6.09 -28.99 16.73
C GLU A 205 -6.90 -27.77 17.17
N LEU A 206 -7.87 -27.36 16.37
CA LEU A 206 -8.78 -26.28 16.77
C LEU A 206 -9.61 -26.70 17.98
N ARG A 207 -9.66 -25.84 19.00
CA ARG A 207 -10.51 -26.06 20.18
C ARG A 207 -12.00 -26.00 19.80
N PRO A 208 -12.87 -26.73 20.51
CA PRO A 208 -14.31 -26.53 20.38
C PRO A 208 -14.67 -25.04 20.55
N GLY A 209 -15.43 -24.50 19.59
CA GLY A 209 -15.80 -23.08 19.56
C GLY A 209 -14.94 -22.19 18.64
N VAL A 210 -13.76 -22.62 18.21
CA VAL A 210 -13.05 -22.00 17.09
C VAL A 210 -13.60 -22.62 15.80
N VAL A 211 -14.54 -21.92 15.18
CA VAL A 211 -15.22 -22.37 13.97
C VAL A 211 -14.60 -21.67 12.76
N PRO A 212 -14.26 -22.37 11.66
CA PRO A 212 -13.78 -21.74 10.44
C PRO A 212 -14.74 -20.66 9.92
N PRO A 213 -14.22 -19.56 9.38
CA PRO A 213 -15.04 -18.46 8.85
C PRO A 213 -15.76 -18.85 7.57
N LYS A 214 -16.87 -18.16 7.30
CA LYS A 214 -17.59 -18.23 6.04
C LYS A 214 -17.11 -17.15 5.07
N ALA A 215 -17.40 -17.31 3.79
CA ALA A 215 -17.01 -16.38 2.74
C ALA A 215 -17.43 -14.91 3.00
N GLY A 216 -18.64 -14.71 3.53
CA GLY A 216 -19.16 -13.37 3.84
C GLY A 216 -18.72 -12.79 5.18
N ASP A 217 -18.02 -13.55 6.03
CA ASP A 217 -17.48 -13.02 7.28
C ASP A 217 -16.35 -12.03 7.01
N LEU A 218 -16.17 -11.07 7.90
CA LEU A 218 -15.06 -10.12 7.81
C LEU A 218 -13.74 -10.83 8.12
N ALA A 219 -12.76 -10.64 7.24
CA ALA A 219 -11.43 -11.21 7.35
C ALA A 219 -10.44 -10.21 7.96
N ALA A 220 -10.44 -8.98 7.45
CA ALA A 220 -9.46 -7.98 7.87
C ALA A 220 -9.96 -6.55 7.75
N TYR A 221 -9.27 -5.67 8.49
CA TYR A 221 -9.34 -4.22 8.37
C TYR A 221 -8.00 -3.66 7.94
N PHE A 222 -7.96 -2.94 6.83
CA PHE A 222 -6.77 -2.24 6.38
C PHE A 222 -6.96 -0.73 6.46
N HIS A 223 -6.01 -0.03 7.09
CA HIS A 223 -6.06 1.41 7.07
C HIS A 223 -5.64 1.96 5.70
N THR A 224 -6.39 2.92 5.21
CA THR A 224 -6.04 3.62 3.97
C THR A 224 -5.34 4.92 4.31
N GLY A 225 -4.16 5.15 3.72
CA GLY A 225 -3.47 6.43 3.76
C GLY A 225 -4.19 7.42 2.84
N GLY A 226 -5.23 8.08 3.32
CA GLY A 226 -5.83 9.19 2.59
C GLY A 226 -4.80 10.32 2.46
N THR A 227 -4.53 10.79 1.25
CA THR A 227 -3.67 11.96 0.99
C THR A 227 -4.29 13.26 1.55
N THR A 228 -5.51 13.21 2.10
CA THR A 228 -6.31 14.39 2.43
C THR A 228 -7.12 14.31 3.72
N GLY A 229 -6.86 13.34 4.63
CA GLY A 229 -7.68 13.23 5.84
C GLY A 229 -7.20 12.18 6.83
N ALA A 230 -7.96 12.06 7.93
CA ALA A 230 -7.75 11.00 8.91
C ALA A 230 -7.78 9.62 8.24
N PRO A 231 -6.87 8.69 8.58
CA PRO A 231 -6.87 7.35 8.00
C PRO A 231 -8.22 6.67 8.23
N LYS A 232 -8.75 6.06 7.17
CA LYS A 232 -9.98 5.26 7.22
C LYS A 232 -9.62 3.79 7.38
N LEU A 233 -10.53 2.99 7.87
CA LEU A 233 -10.35 1.56 8.08
C LEU A 233 -11.27 0.79 7.12
N ALA A 234 -10.72 0.31 6.00
CA ALA A 234 -11.45 -0.46 5.00
C ALA A 234 -11.63 -1.91 5.47
N ALA A 235 -12.84 -2.43 5.38
CA ALA A 235 -13.16 -3.81 5.76
C ALA A 235 -13.08 -4.73 4.53
N HIS A 236 -12.53 -5.94 4.71
CA HIS A 236 -12.54 -7.00 3.70
C HIS A 236 -13.26 -8.22 4.24
N THR A 237 -14.03 -8.90 3.40
CA THR A 237 -14.54 -10.23 3.67
C THR A 237 -13.54 -11.29 3.23
N HIS A 238 -13.71 -12.53 3.73
CA HIS A 238 -12.92 -13.66 3.25
C HIS A 238 -13.11 -13.88 1.74
N ALA A 239 -14.34 -13.71 1.24
CA ALA A 239 -14.62 -13.80 -0.19
C ALA A 239 -13.86 -12.77 -1.03
N ASN A 240 -13.76 -11.54 -0.55
CA ASN A 240 -12.98 -10.50 -1.23
C ASN A 240 -11.52 -10.94 -1.39
N GLU A 241 -10.88 -11.34 -0.28
CA GLU A 241 -9.45 -11.68 -0.26
C GLU A 241 -9.14 -12.96 -1.05
N VAL A 242 -9.98 -14.00 -0.93
CA VAL A 242 -9.82 -15.25 -1.68
C VAL A 242 -10.01 -15.03 -3.18
N SER A 243 -11.05 -14.28 -3.58
CA SER A 243 -11.32 -14.00 -4.99
C SER A 243 -10.17 -13.23 -5.63
N ASP A 244 -9.66 -12.20 -4.97
CA ASP A 244 -8.57 -11.39 -5.50
C ASP A 244 -7.25 -12.17 -5.55
N ALA A 245 -6.93 -12.93 -4.48
CA ALA A 245 -5.76 -13.81 -4.46
C ALA A 245 -5.81 -14.84 -5.60
N TRP A 246 -6.99 -15.41 -5.87
CA TRP A 246 -7.18 -16.31 -6.98
C TRP A 246 -6.99 -15.62 -8.35
N MET A 247 -7.55 -14.43 -8.56
CA MET A 247 -7.39 -13.67 -9.80
C MET A 247 -5.92 -13.36 -10.09
N ILE A 248 -5.14 -13.06 -9.06
CA ILE A 248 -3.69 -12.82 -9.17
C ILE A 248 -2.95 -14.13 -9.48
N ALA A 249 -3.34 -15.24 -8.85
CA ALA A 249 -2.73 -16.55 -9.04
C ALA A 249 -3.11 -17.24 -10.36
N ALA A 250 -4.18 -16.80 -11.04
CA ALA A 250 -4.69 -17.39 -12.27
C ALA A 250 -3.82 -17.03 -13.48
N ASN A 251 -2.64 -17.65 -13.58
CA ASN A 251 -1.68 -17.52 -14.68
C ASN A 251 -0.87 -18.80 -14.83
N SER A 252 -0.22 -18.99 -15.97
CA SER A 252 0.70 -20.10 -16.22
C SER A 252 2.17 -19.72 -16.04
N LEU A 253 2.46 -18.47 -15.63
CA LEU A 253 3.82 -17.94 -15.54
C LEU A 253 4.62 -18.51 -14.39
N LEU A 254 3.92 -18.99 -13.34
CA LEU A 254 4.51 -19.56 -12.14
C LEU A 254 4.03 -21.00 -11.93
N ASP A 255 4.97 -21.89 -11.67
CA ASP A 255 4.71 -23.27 -11.31
C ASP A 255 4.40 -23.40 -9.81
N PRO A 256 3.79 -24.51 -9.36
CA PRO A 256 3.54 -24.74 -7.93
C PRO A 256 4.79 -24.80 -7.04
N ASP A 257 5.95 -25.03 -7.59
CA ASP A 257 7.26 -25.04 -6.89
C ASP A 257 8.05 -23.73 -7.04
N SER A 258 7.46 -22.71 -7.67
CA SER A 258 8.06 -21.38 -7.76
C SER A 258 8.18 -20.71 -6.39
N ALA A 259 9.25 -19.93 -6.20
CA ALA A 259 9.42 -19.07 -5.05
C ALA A 259 9.18 -17.60 -5.41
N LEU A 260 8.58 -16.85 -4.48
CA LEU A 260 8.30 -15.43 -4.61
C LEU A 260 9.05 -14.64 -3.53
N PHE A 261 9.54 -13.44 -3.87
CA PHE A 261 10.13 -12.54 -2.88
C PHE A 261 9.14 -11.47 -2.42
N ALA A 262 8.94 -11.38 -1.10
CA ALA A 262 8.03 -10.48 -0.42
C ALA A 262 8.82 -9.46 0.43
N GLY A 263 8.92 -8.22 -0.03
CA GLY A 263 9.63 -7.15 0.68
C GLY A 263 8.72 -6.01 1.15
N LEU A 264 7.41 -6.07 0.86
CA LEU A 264 6.44 -5.07 1.31
C LEU A 264 5.87 -5.46 2.70
N PRO A 265 5.48 -4.46 3.53
CA PRO A 265 4.97 -4.74 4.88
C PRO A 265 3.56 -5.34 4.85
N LEU A 266 3.30 -6.28 5.78
CA LEU A 266 2.04 -7.04 5.84
C LEU A 266 0.82 -6.22 6.33
N PHE A 267 1.02 -4.98 6.75
CA PHE A 267 -0.09 -4.05 6.98
C PHE A 267 -0.63 -3.40 5.69
N HIS A 268 -0.13 -3.80 4.52
CA HIS A 268 -0.64 -3.44 3.21
C HIS A 268 -1.22 -4.64 2.48
N VAL A 269 -2.31 -4.43 1.76
CA VAL A 269 -3.05 -5.46 1.03
C VAL A 269 -2.20 -6.21 -0.01
N ASN A 270 -1.20 -5.56 -0.63
CA ASN A 270 -0.29 -6.25 -1.55
C ASN A 270 0.45 -7.41 -0.86
N ALA A 271 0.96 -7.20 0.34
CA ALA A 271 1.69 -8.25 1.06
C ALA A 271 0.78 -9.43 1.43
N LEU A 272 -0.46 -9.15 1.86
CA LEU A 272 -1.42 -10.21 2.17
C LEU A 272 -1.86 -10.96 0.90
N VAL A 273 -2.33 -10.24 -0.12
CA VAL A 273 -3.01 -10.87 -1.26
C VAL A 273 -2.01 -11.42 -2.27
N VAL A 274 -1.01 -10.59 -2.69
CA VAL A 274 -0.06 -10.97 -3.76
C VAL A 274 1.02 -11.93 -3.26
N THR A 275 1.54 -11.69 -2.04
CA THR A 275 2.73 -12.42 -1.57
C THR A 275 2.49 -13.39 -0.41
N LEU A 276 1.24 -13.50 0.07
CA LEU A 276 0.84 -14.54 1.04
C LEU A 276 -0.28 -15.42 0.50
N LEU A 277 -1.49 -14.91 0.24
CA LEU A 277 -2.65 -15.73 -0.11
C LEU A 277 -2.56 -16.35 -1.51
N ALA A 278 -2.12 -15.59 -2.53
CA ALA A 278 -1.96 -16.12 -3.89
C ALA A 278 -0.94 -17.28 -3.96
N PRO A 279 0.25 -17.18 -3.35
CA PRO A 279 1.18 -18.31 -3.22
C PRO A 279 0.60 -19.49 -2.44
N LEU A 280 -0.11 -19.25 -1.32
CA LEU A 280 -0.73 -20.33 -0.55
C LEU A 280 -1.75 -21.12 -1.38
N LEU A 281 -2.55 -20.44 -2.22
CA LEU A 281 -3.49 -21.10 -3.14
C LEU A 281 -2.80 -22.08 -4.10
N ARG A 282 -1.58 -21.76 -4.55
CA ARG A 282 -0.82 -22.50 -5.56
C ARG A 282 0.19 -23.49 -4.98
N GLY A 283 0.42 -23.50 -3.67
CA GLY A 283 1.47 -24.31 -3.03
C GLY A 283 2.88 -23.77 -3.29
N GLN A 284 3.00 -22.47 -3.53
CA GLN A 284 4.25 -21.77 -3.82
C GLN A 284 4.93 -21.27 -2.54
N HIS A 285 6.23 -21.07 -2.61
CA HIS A 285 7.04 -20.63 -1.49
C HIS A 285 7.19 -19.10 -1.48
N SER A 286 6.90 -18.44 -0.36
CA SER A 286 7.12 -17.01 -0.18
C SER A 286 8.33 -16.75 0.71
N VAL A 287 9.34 -16.04 0.18
CA VAL A 287 10.53 -15.61 0.91
C VAL A 287 10.34 -14.15 1.33
N TRP A 288 10.25 -13.91 2.63
CA TRP A 288 9.96 -12.60 3.20
C TRP A 288 11.24 -11.92 3.65
N ALA A 289 11.43 -10.68 3.23
CA ALA A 289 12.49 -9.82 3.75
C ALA A 289 12.29 -9.57 5.25
N GLY A 290 13.39 -9.18 5.94
CA GLY A 290 13.37 -8.79 7.35
C GLY A 290 12.47 -7.59 7.66
N PRO A 291 12.49 -7.11 8.90
CA PRO A 291 11.53 -6.10 9.41
C PRO A 291 11.44 -4.81 8.59
N LEU A 292 12.55 -4.38 8.01
CA LEU A 292 12.59 -3.17 7.19
C LEU A 292 12.16 -3.40 5.73
N GLY A 293 12.11 -4.65 5.25
CA GLY A 293 11.76 -4.95 3.88
C GLY A 293 12.64 -4.20 2.88
N TYR A 294 12.05 -3.64 1.83
CA TYR A 294 12.77 -2.83 0.85
C TYR A 294 13.32 -1.49 1.39
N ARG A 295 12.98 -1.11 2.62
CA ARG A 295 13.56 0.07 3.28
C ARG A 295 14.95 -0.21 3.87
N GLU A 296 15.41 -1.47 3.89
CA GLU A 296 16.73 -1.83 4.35
C GLU A 296 17.76 -1.60 3.24
N PRO A 297 18.68 -0.59 3.35
CA PRO A 297 19.64 -0.31 2.27
C PRO A 297 20.59 -1.48 1.98
N ALA A 298 20.90 -2.30 3.00
CA ALA A 298 21.74 -3.48 2.85
C ALA A 298 21.09 -4.55 1.96
N LEU A 299 19.75 -4.60 1.87
CA LEU A 299 19.03 -5.55 1.02
C LEU A 299 19.43 -5.41 -0.45
N PHE A 300 19.61 -4.18 -0.93
CA PHE A 300 20.01 -3.92 -2.32
C PHE A 300 21.39 -4.51 -2.65
N LYS A 301 22.26 -4.69 -1.65
CA LYS A 301 23.60 -5.29 -1.86
C LYS A 301 23.58 -6.82 -1.97
N VAL A 302 22.50 -7.47 -1.56
CA VAL A 302 22.40 -8.93 -1.48
C VAL A 302 21.20 -9.50 -2.22
N ILE A 303 20.34 -8.65 -2.79
CA ILE A 303 19.07 -9.08 -3.39
C ILE A 303 19.26 -10.14 -4.48
N TRP A 304 20.26 -9.97 -5.36
CA TRP A 304 20.50 -10.92 -6.43
C TRP A 304 20.99 -12.27 -5.92
N LYS A 305 21.76 -12.29 -4.82
CA LYS A 305 22.17 -13.53 -4.13
C LYS A 305 20.98 -14.24 -3.47
N ILE A 306 20.02 -13.47 -2.95
CA ILE A 306 18.74 -14.01 -2.45
C ILE A 306 17.94 -14.61 -3.60
N VAL A 307 17.86 -13.92 -4.75
CA VAL A 307 17.19 -14.42 -5.96
C VAL A 307 17.80 -15.75 -6.41
N GLU A 308 19.14 -15.83 -6.51
CA GLU A 308 19.85 -17.05 -6.86
C GLU A 308 19.61 -18.19 -5.86
N HIS A 309 19.82 -17.92 -4.56
CA HIS A 309 19.76 -18.93 -3.51
C HIS A 309 18.38 -19.57 -3.38
N PHE A 310 17.33 -18.75 -3.36
CA PHE A 310 15.95 -19.23 -3.23
C PHE A 310 15.28 -19.51 -4.58
N ARG A 311 15.99 -19.30 -5.71
CA ARG A 311 15.46 -19.45 -7.07
C ARG A 311 14.17 -18.66 -7.26
N ILE A 312 14.21 -17.40 -6.83
CA ILE A 312 13.04 -16.51 -6.88
C ILE A 312 12.55 -16.36 -8.33
N ALA A 313 11.29 -16.71 -8.59
CA ALA A 313 10.67 -16.63 -9.91
C ALA A 313 9.96 -15.29 -10.16
N THR A 314 9.53 -14.62 -9.10
CA THR A 314 8.93 -13.27 -9.17
C THR A 314 9.11 -12.52 -7.86
N MET A 315 9.00 -11.18 -7.94
CA MET A 315 9.03 -10.29 -6.78
C MET A 315 8.01 -9.18 -6.97
N SER A 316 7.45 -8.67 -5.86
CA SER A 316 6.51 -7.56 -5.88
C SER A 316 7.07 -6.35 -5.15
N ALA A 317 7.10 -5.20 -5.83
CA ALA A 317 7.62 -3.97 -5.26
C ALA A 317 6.96 -2.72 -5.88
N VAL A 318 7.35 -1.55 -5.37
CA VAL A 318 6.96 -0.23 -5.89
C VAL A 318 8.01 0.30 -6.89
N PRO A 319 7.68 1.27 -7.76
CA PRO A 319 8.62 1.77 -8.78
C PRO A 319 9.96 2.26 -8.24
N THR A 320 10.00 2.87 -7.04
CA THR A 320 11.25 3.36 -6.42
C THR A 320 12.22 2.23 -6.10
N VAL A 321 11.73 1.04 -5.76
CA VAL A 321 12.57 -0.15 -5.54
C VAL A 321 13.21 -0.57 -6.86
N TYR A 322 12.45 -0.65 -7.94
CA TYR A 322 12.98 -1.03 -9.26
C TYR A 322 13.95 0.00 -9.82
N ALA A 323 13.71 1.30 -9.59
CA ALA A 323 14.66 2.36 -9.91
C ALA A 323 16.01 2.18 -9.16
N GLY A 324 15.95 1.73 -7.90
CA GLY A 324 17.14 1.36 -7.12
C GLY A 324 17.82 0.12 -7.67
N LEU A 325 17.07 -0.96 -7.92
CA LEU A 325 17.59 -2.24 -8.40
C LEU A 325 18.21 -2.15 -9.80
N ALA A 326 17.73 -1.27 -10.66
CA ALA A 326 18.31 -1.00 -11.98
C ALA A 326 19.79 -0.51 -11.92
N ARG A 327 20.26 -0.13 -10.72
CA ARG A 327 21.64 0.36 -10.49
C ARG A 327 22.50 -0.62 -9.69
N VAL A 328 21.92 -1.72 -9.23
CA VAL A 328 22.64 -2.74 -8.45
C VAL A 328 23.34 -3.67 -9.43
N PRO A 329 24.67 -3.83 -9.34
CA PRO A 329 25.39 -4.79 -10.19
C PRO A 329 24.81 -6.20 -10.09
N LEU A 330 24.66 -6.88 -11.22
CA LEU A 330 24.23 -8.28 -11.25
C LEU A 330 25.43 -9.17 -10.86
N ASP A 331 25.51 -9.53 -9.57
CA ASP A 331 26.60 -10.31 -8.97
C ASP A 331 26.20 -11.76 -8.65
N ALA A 332 25.05 -12.22 -9.17
CA ALA A 332 24.51 -13.56 -8.96
C ALA A 332 23.66 -14.01 -10.15
N ASP A 333 23.33 -15.31 -10.21
CA ASP A 333 22.45 -15.88 -11.24
C ASP A 333 20.97 -15.53 -10.96
N ILE A 334 20.38 -14.69 -11.81
CA ILE A 334 18.98 -14.30 -11.73
C ILE A 334 18.08 -14.97 -12.77
N THR A 335 18.54 -16.00 -13.45
CA THR A 335 17.79 -16.70 -14.54
C THR A 335 16.47 -17.32 -14.07
N SER A 336 16.32 -17.55 -12.75
CA SER A 336 15.06 -17.98 -12.16
C SER A 336 13.99 -16.89 -12.15
N LEU A 337 14.36 -15.60 -12.19
CA LEU A 337 13.46 -14.46 -12.12
C LEU A 337 12.78 -14.24 -13.48
N ARG A 338 11.54 -14.70 -13.62
CA ARG A 338 10.80 -14.72 -14.89
C ARG A 338 10.16 -13.36 -15.21
N PHE A 339 9.63 -12.70 -14.21
CA PHE A 339 9.04 -11.36 -14.29
C PHE A 339 9.02 -10.73 -12.90
N ALA A 340 8.80 -9.41 -12.85
CA ALA A 340 8.63 -8.70 -11.59
C ALA A 340 7.33 -7.88 -11.60
N ILE A 341 6.66 -7.81 -10.45
CA ILE A 341 5.35 -7.15 -10.28
C ILE A 341 5.59 -5.75 -9.71
N VAL A 342 5.02 -4.74 -10.36
CA VAL A 342 5.09 -3.37 -9.90
C VAL A 342 3.70 -2.78 -9.75
N GLY A 343 3.44 -2.14 -8.60
CA GLY A 343 2.14 -1.56 -8.33
C GLY A 343 2.20 -0.40 -7.34
N ALA A 344 1.05 -0.04 -6.81
CA ALA A 344 0.84 0.98 -5.80
C ALA A 344 1.04 2.45 -6.28
N SER A 345 1.76 2.70 -7.34
CA SER A 345 1.91 4.02 -7.98
C SER A 345 2.18 3.86 -9.48
N PRO A 346 1.98 4.91 -10.30
CA PRO A 346 2.33 4.86 -11.71
C PRO A 346 3.78 4.41 -11.90
N LEU A 347 4.02 3.59 -12.93
CA LEU A 347 5.37 3.14 -13.29
C LEU A 347 5.94 4.08 -14.36
N PRO A 348 6.96 4.88 -14.05
CA PRO A 348 7.63 5.73 -15.03
C PRO A 348 8.26 4.89 -16.15
N SER A 349 8.12 5.32 -17.39
CA SER A 349 8.69 4.62 -18.55
C SER A 349 10.21 4.48 -18.47
N ALA A 350 10.89 5.50 -17.94
CA ALA A 350 12.32 5.47 -17.72
C ALA A 350 12.75 4.42 -16.68
N VAL A 351 11.98 4.23 -15.62
CA VAL A 351 12.24 3.19 -14.60
C VAL A 351 12.04 1.80 -15.18
N ARG A 352 10.97 1.60 -15.96
CA ARG A 352 10.72 0.35 -16.68
C ARG A 352 11.91 0.00 -17.58
N ALA A 353 12.27 0.92 -18.48
CA ALA A 353 13.37 0.70 -19.42
C ALA A 353 14.70 0.40 -18.69
N ALA A 354 15.05 1.21 -17.70
CA ALA A 354 16.29 1.02 -16.95
C ALA A 354 16.38 -0.36 -16.26
N PHE A 355 15.29 -0.82 -15.66
CA PHE A 355 15.27 -2.13 -14.99
C PHE A 355 15.28 -3.29 -16.00
N GLU A 356 14.44 -3.23 -17.03
CA GLU A 356 14.34 -4.27 -18.05
C GLU A 356 15.61 -4.39 -18.89
N ASP A 357 16.26 -3.28 -19.24
CA ASP A 357 17.55 -3.27 -19.97
C ASP A 357 18.69 -3.83 -19.09
N HIS A 358 18.69 -3.49 -17.78
CA HIS A 358 19.72 -3.94 -16.86
C HIS A 358 19.62 -5.44 -16.54
N THR A 359 18.38 -5.94 -16.28
CA THR A 359 18.17 -7.30 -15.77
C THR A 359 17.70 -8.29 -16.83
N GLY A 360 17.16 -7.84 -17.95
CA GLY A 360 16.44 -8.65 -18.90
C GLY A 360 15.05 -9.10 -18.45
N VAL A 361 14.65 -8.78 -17.20
CA VAL A 361 13.40 -9.23 -16.57
C VAL A 361 12.26 -8.25 -16.84
N PRO A 362 11.11 -8.69 -17.42
CA PRO A 362 9.99 -7.81 -17.70
C PRO A 362 9.29 -7.34 -16.42
N LEU A 363 8.86 -6.07 -16.39
CA LEU A 363 8.01 -5.50 -15.36
C LEU A 363 6.53 -5.62 -15.73
N CYS A 364 5.78 -6.36 -14.92
CA CYS A 364 4.31 -6.46 -15.02
C CYS A 364 3.67 -5.47 -14.07
N GLN A 365 3.04 -4.42 -14.62
CA GLN A 365 2.34 -3.43 -13.82
C GLN A 365 0.98 -3.97 -13.37
N GLY A 366 0.63 -3.70 -12.10
CA GLY A 366 -0.69 -3.90 -11.53
C GLY A 366 -1.28 -2.58 -11.04
N TYR A 367 -2.60 -2.47 -11.13
CA TYR A 367 -3.37 -1.39 -10.53
C TYR A 367 -4.37 -1.96 -9.54
N GLY A 368 -4.54 -1.28 -8.43
CA GLY A 368 -5.51 -1.64 -7.42
C GLY A 368 -5.53 -0.66 -6.26
N LEU A 369 -6.47 -0.88 -5.36
CA LEU A 369 -6.68 -0.06 -4.15
C LEU A 369 -7.27 -0.93 -3.05
N THR A 370 -7.12 -0.50 -1.82
CA THR A 370 -7.59 -1.23 -0.63
C THR A 370 -9.10 -1.44 -0.67
N GLU A 371 -9.86 -0.48 -1.16
CA GLU A 371 -11.32 -0.52 -1.27
C GLU A 371 -11.82 -1.53 -2.34
N ALA A 372 -10.93 -1.99 -3.23
CA ALA A 372 -11.16 -3.11 -4.13
C ALA A 372 -10.28 -4.32 -3.78
N THR A 373 -10.02 -4.52 -2.49
CA THR A 373 -9.20 -5.55 -1.86
C THR A 373 -7.71 -5.37 -2.15
N CYS A 374 -7.25 -5.54 -3.40
CA CYS A 374 -5.85 -5.34 -3.78
C CYS A 374 -5.73 -5.08 -5.29
N GLY A 375 -5.89 -6.10 -6.13
CA GLY A 375 -5.65 -6.05 -7.56
C GLY A 375 -6.92 -5.84 -8.38
N SER A 376 -6.96 -4.83 -9.24
CA SER A 376 -8.10 -4.56 -10.13
C SER A 376 -7.74 -4.61 -11.60
N ALA A 377 -6.46 -4.48 -11.93
CA ALA A 377 -5.94 -4.68 -13.27
C ALA A 377 -4.50 -5.15 -13.24
N ARG A 378 -4.09 -5.86 -14.27
CA ARG A 378 -2.69 -6.25 -14.48
C ARG A 378 -2.27 -6.14 -15.93
N SER A 379 -1.00 -5.84 -16.18
CA SER A 379 -0.40 -5.96 -17.49
C SER A 379 0.06 -7.41 -17.75
N PHE A 380 0.33 -7.69 -19.02
CA PHE A 380 0.84 -8.97 -19.48
C PHE A 380 2.35 -8.91 -19.76
N LEU A 381 2.95 -10.02 -20.14
CA LEU A 381 4.32 -10.05 -20.62
C LEU A 381 4.44 -9.34 -21.99
N ARG A 382 5.68 -9.05 -22.39
CA ARG A 382 6.06 -8.14 -23.50
C ARG A 382 5.18 -8.18 -24.74
N GLU A 383 4.80 -9.36 -25.21
CA GLU A 383 4.05 -9.53 -26.45
C GLU A 383 2.62 -8.97 -26.39
N HIS A 384 2.03 -8.93 -25.20
CA HIS A 384 0.66 -8.47 -24.95
C HIS A 384 0.60 -7.21 -24.09
N GLN A 385 1.74 -6.60 -23.83
CA GLN A 385 1.82 -5.37 -23.03
C GLN A 385 1.27 -4.17 -23.82
N ARG A 386 0.49 -3.33 -23.13
CA ARG A 386 0.12 -1.99 -23.59
C ARG A 386 0.83 -0.98 -22.69
N PRO A 387 1.96 -0.39 -23.10
CA PRO A 387 2.84 0.38 -22.20
C PRO A 387 2.16 1.53 -21.45
N GLU A 388 1.17 2.18 -22.08
CA GLU A 388 0.43 3.29 -21.47
C GLU A 388 -0.71 2.84 -20.54
N ALA A 389 -1.08 1.55 -20.55
CA ALA A 389 -2.15 1.02 -19.73
C ALA A 389 -1.59 0.49 -18.41
N ALA A 390 -2.31 0.74 -17.32
CA ALA A 390 -2.03 0.10 -16.02
C ALA A 390 -2.30 -1.42 -16.06
N GLY A 391 -3.04 -1.88 -17.05
CA GLY A 391 -3.33 -3.27 -17.34
C GLY A 391 -4.77 -3.48 -17.78
N GLN A 392 -5.12 -4.73 -18.12
CA GLN A 392 -6.49 -5.16 -18.33
C GLN A 392 -7.15 -5.47 -16.97
N ARG A 393 -8.44 -5.20 -16.86
CA ARG A 393 -9.22 -5.55 -15.65
C ARG A 393 -9.05 -7.01 -15.24
N MET A 394 -9.13 -7.29 -13.97
CA MET A 394 -9.11 -8.66 -13.46
C MET A 394 -10.40 -9.42 -13.82
N PRO A 395 -10.35 -10.77 -13.90
CA PRO A 395 -11.53 -11.59 -14.16
C PRO A 395 -12.65 -11.31 -13.16
N TYR A 396 -13.91 -11.34 -13.63
CA TYR A 396 -15.14 -11.08 -12.85
C TYR A 396 -15.26 -9.67 -12.24
N GLN A 397 -14.28 -8.81 -12.43
CA GLN A 397 -14.44 -7.38 -12.16
C GLN A 397 -15.00 -6.69 -13.40
N GLN A 398 -15.86 -5.71 -13.18
CA GLN A 398 -16.34 -4.82 -14.23
C GLN A 398 -15.73 -3.43 -14.01
N VAL A 399 -15.42 -2.74 -15.09
CA VAL A 399 -14.84 -1.41 -15.05
C VAL A 399 -15.54 -0.49 -16.03
N LYS A 400 -15.79 0.74 -15.61
CA LYS A 400 -16.34 1.82 -16.46
C LYS A 400 -15.79 3.16 -16.02
N THR A 401 -16.02 4.18 -16.81
CA THR A 401 -15.77 5.57 -16.40
C THR A 401 -17.08 6.31 -16.21
N VAL A 402 -17.14 7.16 -15.19
CA VAL A 402 -18.33 7.95 -14.85
C VAL A 402 -17.98 9.44 -14.72
N ARG A 403 -18.98 10.29 -14.96
CA ARG A 403 -18.98 11.69 -14.54
C ARG A 403 -19.84 11.79 -13.29
N ILE A 404 -19.32 12.44 -12.27
CA ILE A 404 -20.06 12.75 -11.05
C ILE A 404 -20.37 14.24 -11.09
N ASP A 405 -21.65 14.60 -10.98
CA ASP A 405 -22.08 16.00 -10.97
C ASP A 405 -22.00 16.63 -9.56
N SER A 406 -22.37 17.91 -9.45
CA SER A 406 -22.37 18.65 -8.17
C SER A 406 -23.30 18.05 -7.13
N ASP A 407 -24.36 17.37 -7.56
CA ASP A 407 -25.36 16.74 -6.70
C ASP A 407 -24.96 15.31 -6.32
N GLY A 408 -23.76 14.88 -6.71
CA GLY A 408 -23.21 13.55 -6.43
C GLY A 408 -23.83 12.44 -7.28
N GLN A 409 -24.57 12.77 -8.37
CA GLN A 409 -25.13 11.76 -9.27
C GLN A 409 -24.07 11.25 -10.26
N TRP A 410 -24.09 9.94 -10.51
CA TRP A 410 -23.16 9.29 -11.41
C TRP A 410 -23.80 9.09 -12.77
N HIS A 411 -23.08 9.49 -13.81
CA HIS A 411 -23.47 9.33 -15.22
C HIS A 411 -22.41 8.54 -15.95
N ASP A 412 -22.79 7.42 -16.51
CA ASP A 412 -21.89 6.58 -17.28
C ASP A 412 -21.33 7.36 -18.47
N ARG A 413 -20.03 7.20 -18.73
CA ARG A 413 -19.38 7.75 -19.91
C ARG A 413 -19.38 6.70 -21.02
N PRO A 414 -19.48 7.12 -22.28
CA PRO A 414 -19.25 6.22 -23.40
C PRO A 414 -17.88 5.53 -23.29
N GLN A 415 -17.81 4.30 -23.77
CA GLN A 415 -16.57 3.51 -23.77
C GLN A 415 -15.44 4.27 -24.47
N GLY A 416 -14.27 4.28 -23.88
CA GLY A 416 -13.11 5.02 -24.38
C GLY A 416 -13.04 6.49 -23.96
N GLU A 417 -14.12 7.06 -23.40
CA GLU A 417 -14.10 8.43 -22.91
C GLU A 417 -13.52 8.52 -21.49
N PRO A 418 -12.74 9.58 -21.20
CA PRO A 418 -12.18 9.79 -19.88
C PRO A 418 -13.27 10.13 -18.84
N GLY A 419 -13.10 9.61 -17.61
CA GLY A 419 -13.96 9.87 -16.47
C GLY A 419 -13.31 9.42 -15.17
N ILE A 420 -14.08 9.40 -14.10
CA ILE A 420 -13.69 8.73 -12.84
C ILE A 420 -13.86 7.23 -13.05
N LEU A 421 -12.83 6.47 -12.73
CA LEU A 421 -12.87 5.02 -12.80
C LEU A 421 -13.81 4.47 -11.72
N ALA A 422 -14.76 3.66 -12.16
CA ALA A 422 -15.64 2.89 -11.28
C ALA A 422 -15.41 1.39 -11.48
N ILE A 423 -15.35 0.63 -10.38
CA ILE A 423 -15.11 -0.81 -10.36
C ILE A 423 -16.28 -1.51 -9.67
N SER A 424 -16.72 -2.65 -10.22
CA SER A 424 -17.70 -3.53 -9.58
C SER A 424 -17.21 -4.97 -9.67
N GLY A 425 -17.63 -5.81 -8.72
CA GLY A 425 -17.29 -7.23 -8.71
C GLY A 425 -16.97 -7.77 -7.32
N PRO A 426 -16.50 -9.02 -7.23
CA PRO A 426 -16.36 -9.75 -5.96
C PRO A 426 -15.27 -9.20 -5.04
N THR A 427 -14.42 -8.30 -5.51
CA THR A 427 -13.33 -7.70 -4.74
C THR A 427 -13.71 -6.35 -4.12
N VAL A 428 -14.86 -5.78 -4.46
CA VAL A 428 -15.32 -4.51 -3.87
C VAL A 428 -15.65 -4.74 -2.40
N PHE A 429 -15.07 -3.90 -1.56
CA PHE A 429 -15.19 -3.99 -0.11
C PHE A 429 -16.61 -3.68 0.39
N PRO A 430 -17.03 -4.17 1.57
CA PRO A 430 -18.34 -3.86 2.13
C PRO A 430 -18.45 -2.41 2.66
N GLY A 431 -17.33 -1.72 2.87
CA GLY A 431 -17.29 -0.34 3.35
C GLY A 431 -16.16 -0.07 4.33
N TYR A 432 -16.15 1.15 4.86
CA TYR A 432 -15.25 1.54 5.94
C TYR A 432 -15.91 1.28 7.29
N VAL A 433 -15.10 0.88 8.27
CA VAL A 433 -15.55 0.79 9.66
C VAL A 433 -15.77 2.21 10.19
N VAL A 434 -17.00 2.52 10.62
CA VAL A 434 -17.39 3.82 11.17
C VAL A 434 -17.74 3.76 12.65
N GLY A 435 -17.70 2.57 13.24
CA GLY A 435 -17.92 2.33 14.66
C GLY A 435 -18.05 0.84 14.96
N HIS A 436 -18.15 0.53 16.24
CA HIS A 436 -18.36 -0.82 16.75
C HIS A 436 -19.37 -0.77 17.90
N ASP A 437 -20.34 -1.66 17.88
CA ASP A 437 -21.36 -1.78 18.93
C ASP A 437 -21.50 -3.24 19.41
N ALA A 438 -22.55 -3.53 20.16
CA ALA A 438 -22.78 -4.86 20.71
C ALA A 438 -23.01 -5.94 19.63
N ASP A 439 -23.52 -5.56 18.47
CA ASP A 439 -23.79 -6.46 17.34
C ASP A 439 -22.56 -6.64 16.43
N GLY A 440 -21.54 -5.83 16.64
CA GLY A 440 -20.28 -5.90 15.88
C GLY A 440 -19.92 -4.59 15.16
N PRO A 441 -19.08 -4.64 14.12
CA PRO A 441 -18.63 -3.47 13.39
C PRO A 441 -19.76 -2.85 12.56
N ARG A 442 -19.89 -1.53 12.64
CA ARG A 442 -20.75 -0.76 11.74
C ARG A 442 -19.94 -0.25 10.56
N MET A 443 -20.44 -0.48 9.37
CA MET A 443 -19.77 -0.11 8.13
C MET A 443 -20.57 0.89 7.33
N ASP A 444 -19.89 1.78 6.64
CA ASP A 444 -20.46 2.75 5.70
C ASP A 444 -19.47 2.95 4.53
N SER A 445 -19.98 2.99 3.33
CA SER A 445 -19.15 3.27 2.16
C SER A 445 -18.70 4.74 2.08
N LEU A 446 -19.26 5.61 2.92
CA LEU A 446 -19.01 7.06 2.90
C LEU A 446 -19.21 7.67 1.49
N GLY A 447 -20.19 7.12 0.74
CA GLY A 447 -20.51 7.54 -0.61
C GLY A 447 -19.55 7.05 -1.69
N SER A 448 -18.57 6.21 -1.33
CA SER A 448 -17.63 5.64 -2.32
C SER A 448 -18.23 4.48 -3.11
N VAL A 449 -19.27 3.81 -2.62
CA VAL A 449 -19.96 2.74 -3.34
C VAL A 449 -21.41 3.13 -3.63
N ARG A 450 -21.83 2.93 -4.87
CA ARG A 450 -23.21 3.15 -5.32
C ARG A 450 -23.64 2.03 -6.27
N ASP A 451 -24.76 1.39 -5.99
CA ASP A 451 -25.31 0.29 -6.81
C ASP A 451 -24.27 -0.81 -7.13
N GLY A 452 -23.44 -1.15 -6.17
CA GLY A 452 -22.36 -2.14 -6.32
C GLY A 452 -21.11 -1.65 -7.08
N TRP A 453 -21.06 -0.37 -7.46
CA TRP A 453 -19.89 0.26 -8.11
C TRP A 453 -19.10 1.10 -7.12
N LEU A 454 -17.81 0.85 -7.05
CA LEU A 454 -16.85 1.62 -6.26
C LEU A 454 -16.30 2.78 -7.07
N ASN A 455 -16.41 3.99 -6.56
CA ASN A 455 -15.67 5.16 -7.04
C ASN A 455 -14.23 5.11 -6.52
N THR A 456 -13.29 4.91 -7.42
CA THR A 456 -11.87 4.80 -7.04
C THR A 456 -11.21 6.15 -6.72
N GLY A 457 -11.81 7.26 -7.14
CA GLY A 457 -11.20 8.59 -7.11
C GLY A 457 -10.10 8.81 -8.16
N ASP A 458 -9.79 7.80 -8.96
CA ASP A 458 -8.80 7.88 -10.02
C ASP A 458 -9.47 8.25 -11.36
N ARG A 459 -8.84 9.11 -12.14
CA ARG A 459 -9.29 9.39 -13.51
C ARG A 459 -8.69 8.39 -14.46
N ALA A 460 -9.52 7.87 -15.37
CA ALA A 460 -9.07 6.89 -16.33
C ALA A 460 -9.85 6.96 -17.64
N ARG A 461 -9.35 6.26 -18.65
CA ARG A 461 -10.06 5.82 -19.83
C ARG A 461 -10.03 4.28 -19.83
N VAL A 462 -11.13 3.66 -20.20
CA VAL A 462 -11.25 2.20 -20.36
C VAL A 462 -11.56 1.89 -21.81
N ASP A 463 -10.77 1.04 -22.44
CA ASP A 463 -11.01 0.63 -23.84
C ASP A 463 -11.94 -0.58 -23.97
N ALA A 464 -12.20 -1.01 -25.21
CA ALA A 464 -13.11 -2.11 -25.52
C ALA A 464 -12.66 -3.46 -24.98
N ASP A 465 -11.38 -3.65 -24.77
CA ASP A 465 -10.80 -4.89 -24.24
C ASP A 465 -10.69 -4.86 -22.70
N GLY A 466 -11.13 -3.77 -22.05
CA GLY A 466 -11.07 -3.59 -20.60
C GLY A 466 -9.69 -3.17 -20.07
N PHE A 467 -8.83 -2.61 -20.92
CA PHE A 467 -7.59 -1.99 -20.46
C PHE A 467 -7.86 -0.62 -19.86
N ILE A 468 -7.22 -0.36 -18.72
CA ILE A 468 -7.36 0.84 -17.93
C ILE A 468 -6.14 1.75 -18.16
N TYR A 469 -6.40 2.97 -18.64
CA TYR A 469 -5.39 4.01 -18.86
C TYR A 469 -5.60 5.10 -17.81
N LEU A 470 -4.77 5.09 -16.77
CA LEU A 470 -4.85 6.06 -15.69
C LEU A 470 -4.44 7.46 -16.15
N ARG A 471 -5.08 8.48 -15.56
CA ARG A 471 -4.84 9.91 -15.81
C ARG A 471 -4.73 10.67 -14.49
N GLY A 472 -4.07 10.07 -13.51
CA GLY A 472 -3.86 10.62 -12.17
C GLY A 472 -5.09 10.56 -11.27
N ARG A 473 -4.92 10.99 -10.03
CA ARG A 473 -6.02 11.12 -9.06
C ARG A 473 -6.74 12.44 -9.27
N ALA A 474 -8.05 12.41 -9.17
CA ALA A 474 -8.87 13.62 -9.29
C ALA A 474 -8.47 14.71 -8.27
N LYS A 475 -7.98 14.29 -7.09
CA LYS A 475 -7.55 15.18 -6.00
C LYS A 475 -6.10 15.69 -6.14
N ASP A 476 -5.26 14.98 -6.88
CA ASP A 476 -3.82 15.29 -7.01
C ASP A 476 -3.53 16.12 -8.28
N LEU A 477 -4.55 16.36 -9.10
CA LEU A 477 -4.40 17.18 -10.31
C LEU A 477 -4.00 18.61 -9.96
N ILE A 478 -3.03 19.15 -10.66
CA ILE A 478 -2.62 20.54 -10.57
C ILE A 478 -3.57 21.36 -11.45
N ILE A 479 -4.35 22.24 -10.83
CA ILE A 479 -5.37 23.04 -11.53
C ILE A 479 -4.79 24.39 -11.91
N ARG A 480 -4.24 24.48 -13.12
CA ARG A 480 -3.61 25.69 -13.64
C ARG A 480 -4.48 26.36 -14.70
N GLY A 481 -5.13 27.47 -14.36
CA GLY A 481 -5.91 28.27 -15.31
C GLY A 481 -6.97 27.46 -16.07
N GLY A 482 -7.60 26.47 -15.39
CA GLY A 482 -8.59 25.58 -15.97
C GLY A 482 -8.02 24.31 -16.62
N HIS A 483 -6.70 24.17 -16.75
CA HIS A 483 -6.04 22.93 -17.16
C HIS A 483 -5.89 21.98 -15.95
N ASN A 484 -6.30 20.74 -16.13
CA ASN A 484 -6.12 19.65 -15.16
C ASN A 484 -4.85 18.88 -15.53
N ILE A 485 -3.74 19.21 -14.90
CA ILE A 485 -2.41 18.65 -15.20
C ILE A 485 -2.18 17.45 -14.28
N ASP A 486 -1.90 16.29 -14.87
CA ASP A 486 -1.46 15.12 -14.10
C ASP A 486 0.01 15.32 -13.68
N PRO A 487 0.32 15.30 -12.37
CA PRO A 487 1.70 15.37 -11.90
C PRO A 487 2.63 14.33 -12.50
N ALA A 488 2.11 13.13 -12.81
CA ALA A 488 2.92 12.04 -13.36
C ALA A 488 3.62 12.40 -14.68
N VAL A 489 3.00 13.23 -15.53
CA VAL A 489 3.64 13.63 -16.79
C VAL A 489 4.87 14.52 -16.57
N ILE A 490 4.90 15.25 -15.46
CA ILE A 490 6.05 16.09 -15.06
C ILE A 490 7.13 15.21 -14.42
N GLU A 491 6.71 14.27 -13.58
CA GLU A 491 7.56 13.30 -12.90
C GLU A 491 8.30 12.44 -13.94
N ASP A 492 7.58 11.90 -14.93
CA ASP A 492 8.14 11.11 -16.03
C ASP A 492 9.14 11.93 -16.88
N ALA A 493 8.78 13.17 -17.21
CA ALA A 493 9.67 14.03 -17.98
C ALA A 493 10.99 14.28 -17.24
N LEU A 494 10.93 14.53 -15.92
CA LEU A 494 12.14 14.77 -15.11
C LEU A 494 12.95 13.48 -14.89
N LEU A 495 12.31 12.33 -14.69
CA LEU A 495 12.99 11.04 -14.53
C LEU A 495 13.70 10.57 -15.80
N ALA A 496 13.35 11.09 -16.97
CA ALA A 496 14.09 10.88 -18.21
C ALA A 496 15.45 11.64 -18.26
N HIS A 497 15.69 12.56 -17.34
CA HIS A 497 16.97 13.28 -17.26
C HIS A 497 18.03 12.42 -16.57
N PRO A 498 19.25 12.26 -17.15
CA PRO A 498 20.28 11.33 -16.63
C PRO A 498 20.71 11.60 -15.18
N ALA A 499 20.67 12.87 -14.75
CA ALA A 499 21.06 13.25 -13.40
C ALA A 499 19.96 13.04 -12.35
N VAL A 500 18.70 12.81 -12.76
CA VAL A 500 17.55 12.68 -11.83
C VAL A 500 17.38 11.25 -11.38
N THR A 501 17.31 11.04 -10.06
CA THR A 501 17.11 9.72 -9.45
C THR A 501 15.71 9.52 -8.89
N GLY A 502 15.00 10.62 -8.62
CA GLY A 502 13.62 10.62 -8.14
C GLY A 502 12.97 11.96 -8.45
N ALA A 503 11.69 11.94 -8.75
CA ALA A 503 10.89 13.13 -9.02
C ALA A 503 9.49 13.00 -8.40
N SER A 504 8.96 14.11 -7.91
CA SER A 504 7.56 14.22 -7.49
C SER A 504 7.08 15.64 -7.76
N ALA A 505 5.89 15.79 -8.33
CA ALA A 505 5.32 17.09 -8.70
C ALA A 505 4.02 17.38 -7.95
N VAL A 506 3.83 18.65 -7.60
CA VAL A 506 2.65 19.16 -6.89
C VAL A 506 2.23 20.52 -7.41
N GLY A 507 0.99 20.93 -7.13
CA GLY A 507 0.50 22.28 -7.31
C GLY A 507 1.05 23.20 -6.22
N ARG A 508 1.62 24.35 -6.63
CA ARG A 508 1.93 25.48 -5.75
C ARG A 508 0.85 26.54 -5.94
N PRO A 509 0.22 27.04 -4.87
CA PRO A 509 -0.76 28.11 -4.97
C PRO A 509 -0.24 29.32 -5.74
N ASP A 510 -1.06 29.84 -6.64
CA ASP A 510 -0.73 30.97 -7.53
C ASP A 510 -1.93 31.92 -7.64
N PRO A 511 -1.74 33.26 -7.45
CA PRO A 511 -2.82 34.21 -7.38
C PRO A 511 -3.56 34.43 -8.71
N HIS A 512 -3.00 34.01 -9.85
CA HIS A 512 -3.55 34.26 -11.18
C HIS A 512 -4.10 33.01 -11.85
N SER A 513 -3.49 31.85 -11.60
CA SER A 513 -3.84 30.59 -12.26
C SER A 513 -4.44 29.54 -11.34
N GLY A 514 -4.65 29.89 -10.06
CA GLY A 514 -5.05 28.94 -9.01
C GLY A 514 -3.85 28.17 -8.50
N GLU A 515 -3.25 27.35 -9.37
CA GLU A 515 -2.00 26.63 -9.08
C GLU A 515 -1.01 26.74 -10.24
N VAL A 516 0.27 26.52 -9.92
CA VAL A 516 1.33 26.27 -10.91
C VAL A 516 2.08 24.99 -10.55
N PRO A 517 2.49 24.19 -11.57
CA PRO A 517 3.27 23.00 -11.31
C PRO A 517 4.65 23.37 -10.73
N VAL A 518 5.04 22.66 -9.67
CA VAL A 518 6.42 22.65 -9.15
C VAL A 518 6.84 21.21 -8.94
N ALA A 519 8.14 20.94 -9.09
CA ALA A 519 8.67 19.60 -8.94
C ALA A 519 9.77 19.55 -7.88
N TYR A 520 9.86 18.43 -7.20
CA TYR A 520 10.92 18.09 -6.25
C TYR A 520 11.69 16.90 -6.80
N VAL A 521 13.00 17.02 -6.85
CA VAL A 521 13.86 15.98 -7.44
C VAL A 521 15.00 15.61 -6.51
N THR A 522 15.49 14.38 -6.68
CA THR A 522 16.78 13.93 -6.14
C THR A 522 17.73 13.67 -7.30
N LEU A 523 19.01 13.97 -7.10
CA LEU A 523 20.04 13.84 -8.12
C LEU A 523 21.00 12.68 -7.83
N THR A 524 21.68 12.20 -8.87
CA THR A 524 22.77 11.23 -8.73
C THR A 524 23.92 11.81 -7.90
N PRO A 525 24.66 10.98 -7.12
CA PRO A 525 25.88 11.42 -6.49
C PRO A 525 26.86 11.97 -7.56
N GLY A 526 27.25 13.24 -7.41
CA GLY A 526 28.06 13.97 -8.42
C GLY A 526 27.26 14.74 -9.47
N GLY A 527 25.92 14.61 -9.50
CA GLY A 527 25.03 15.40 -10.38
C GLY A 527 24.69 16.81 -9.84
N THR A 528 25.39 17.28 -8.81
CA THR A 528 25.18 18.57 -8.16
C THR A 528 25.43 19.78 -9.07
N ASP A 529 26.10 19.59 -10.21
CA ASP A 529 26.36 20.64 -11.20
C ASP A 529 25.17 20.87 -12.14
N THR A 530 24.14 20.02 -12.11
CA THR A 530 22.92 20.20 -12.89
C THR A 530 22.08 21.32 -12.26
N GLY A 531 21.99 22.44 -12.95
CA GLY A 531 21.21 23.59 -12.49
C GLY A 531 19.69 23.33 -12.55
N THR A 532 18.95 23.96 -11.63
CA THR A 532 17.47 23.88 -11.63
C THR A 532 16.86 24.41 -12.92
N ASP A 533 17.46 25.44 -13.53
CA ASP A 533 17.03 26.00 -14.81
C ASP A 533 17.17 24.99 -15.97
N GLU A 534 18.22 24.18 -15.95
CA GLU A 534 18.41 23.09 -16.91
C GLU A 534 17.31 22.04 -16.79
N LEU A 535 16.97 21.64 -15.56
CA LEU A 535 15.90 20.68 -15.29
C LEU A 535 14.52 21.21 -15.70
N ILE A 536 14.25 22.50 -15.43
CA ILE A 536 13.02 23.16 -15.89
C ILE A 536 12.96 23.16 -17.42
N ALA A 537 14.04 23.57 -18.09
CA ALA A 537 14.10 23.60 -19.55
C ALA A 537 14.00 22.19 -20.15
N PHE A 538 14.59 21.18 -19.51
CA PHE A 538 14.49 19.80 -19.94
C PHE A 538 13.05 19.31 -19.82
N ALA A 539 12.42 19.44 -18.65
CA ALA A 539 11.03 19.06 -18.42
C ALA A 539 10.08 19.75 -19.41
N ALA A 540 10.26 21.06 -19.65
CA ALA A 540 9.43 21.82 -20.58
C ALA A 540 9.45 21.30 -22.03
N ARG A 541 10.54 20.62 -22.44
CA ARG A 541 10.65 19.99 -23.77
C ARG A 541 10.02 18.59 -23.84
N HIS A 542 9.84 17.93 -22.68
CA HIS A 542 9.41 16.52 -22.62
C HIS A 542 7.97 16.35 -22.11
N VAL A 543 7.37 17.38 -21.49
CA VAL A 543 5.95 17.33 -21.12
C VAL A 543 5.03 17.44 -22.35
N PRO A 544 3.87 16.76 -22.36
CA PRO A 544 2.98 16.73 -23.51
C PRO A 544 2.29 18.07 -23.81
N GLU A 545 2.18 18.94 -22.80
CA GLU A 545 1.56 20.27 -22.95
C GLU A 545 2.34 21.35 -22.21
N ARG A 546 2.36 22.54 -22.78
CA ARG A 546 3.10 23.69 -22.22
C ARG A 546 2.63 24.09 -20.80
N ALA A 547 1.36 23.86 -20.50
CA ALA A 547 0.80 24.15 -19.18
C ALA A 547 1.42 23.27 -18.08
N ALA A 548 1.86 22.06 -18.41
CA ALA A 548 2.49 21.12 -17.49
C ALA A 548 3.97 21.43 -17.20
N ALA A 549 4.60 22.34 -17.94
CA ALA A 549 5.99 22.72 -17.66
C ALA A 549 6.13 23.27 -16.23
N PRO A 550 7.01 22.69 -15.38
CA PRO A 550 7.17 23.14 -14.00
C PRO A 550 7.71 24.57 -13.96
N LYS A 551 7.17 25.37 -13.07
CA LYS A 551 7.61 26.75 -12.84
C LYS A 551 8.83 26.82 -11.93
N ASP A 552 9.07 25.76 -11.19
CA ASP A 552 10.19 25.66 -10.27
C ASP A 552 10.57 24.18 -10.09
N VAL A 553 11.86 23.92 -9.89
CA VAL A 553 12.39 22.59 -9.55
C VAL A 553 13.25 22.71 -8.29
N ILE A 554 12.89 21.99 -7.25
CA ILE A 554 13.56 21.99 -5.96
C ILE A 554 14.35 20.69 -5.82
N VAL A 555 15.66 20.80 -5.60
CA VAL A 555 16.53 19.65 -5.34
C VAL A 555 16.49 19.32 -3.86
N LEU A 556 16.18 18.05 -3.55
CA LEU A 556 16.19 17.51 -2.20
C LEU A 556 17.29 16.45 -2.07
N SER A 557 17.78 16.27 -0.84
CA SER A 557 18.70 15.14 -0.53
C SER A 557 17.98 13.78 -0.60
N ALA A 558 16.69 13.74 -0.26
CA ALA A 558 15.79 12.58 -0.39
C ALA A 558 14.35 13.07 -0.58
N LEU A 559 13.57 12.37 -1.39
CA LEU A 559 12.11 12.57 -1.44
C LEU A 559 11.46 12.03 -0.16
N PRO A 560 10.44 12.72 0.38
CA PRO A 560 9.63 12.13 1.44
C PRO A 560 8.90 10.91 0.88
N LEU A 561 9.01 9.78 1.57
CA LEU A 561 8.40 8.52 1.17
C LEU A 561 7.36 8.08 2.20
N THR A 562 6.35 7.37 1.74
CA THR A 562 5.45 6.58 2.59
C THR A 562 6.17 5.32 3.07
N ASP A 563 5.58 4.59 4.03
CA ASP A 563 6.16 3.36 4.58
C ASP A 563 6.35 2.23 3.56
N ILE A 564 5.66 2.30 2.43
CA ILE A 564 5.84 1.37 1.30
C ILE A 564 6.80 1.89 0.23
N GLY A 565 7.47 3.03 0.47
CA GLY A 565 8.42 3.60 -0.46
C GLY A 565 7.83 4.43 -1.60
N LYS A 566 6.53 4.80 -1.54
CA LYS A 566 5.93 5.76 -2.49
C LYS A 566 6.33 7.19 -2.14
N PRO A 567 6.55 8.09 -3.11
CA PRO A 567 6.65 9.51 -2.83
C PRO A 567 5.42 10.03 -2.08
N SER A 568 5.64 10.69 -0.95
CA SER A 568 4.58 11.33 -0.16
C SER A 568 4.41 12.77 -0.62
N LYS A 569 3.25 13.09 -1.21
CA LYS A 569 2.98 14.45 -1.73
C LYS A 569 2.59 15.45 -0.65
N ILE A 570 2.11 15.00 0.51
CA ILE A 570 1.67 15.89 1.60
C ILE A 570 2.77 16.86 2.04
N PRO A 571 3.97 16.40 2.44
CA PRO A 571 5.04 17.32 2.84
C PRO A 571 5.44 18.28 1.73
N LEU A 572 5.36 17.82 0.45
CA LEU A 572 5.70 18.63 -0.72
C LEU A 572 4.66 19.74 -0.98
N HIS A 573 3.37 19.43 -0.83
CA HIS A 573 2.29 20.44 -0.91
C HIS A 573 2.43 21.49 0.18
N LEU A 574 2.72 21.07 1.42
CA LEU A 574 2.93 21.98 2.54
C LEU A 574 4.14 22.89 2.29
N ASP A 575 5.24 22.34 1.77
CA ASP A 575 6.43 23.12 1.41
C ASP A 575 6.16 24.09 0.26
N ALA A 576 5.50 23.65 -0.81
CA ALA A 576 5.11 24.48 -1.95
C ALA A 576 4.21 25.64 -1.52
N THR A 577 3.24 25.39 -0.63
CA THR A 577 2.35 26.43 -0.07
C THR A 577 3.13 27.44 0.77
N ARG A 578 4.02 26.98 1.67
CA ARG A 578 4.89 27.88 2.44
C ARG A 578 5.75 28.78 1.55
N ARG A 579 6.34 28.22 0.49
CA ARG A 579 7.14 28.98 -0.49
C ARG A 579 6.31 30.04 -1.20
N ALA A 580 5.07 29.72 -1.60
CA ALA A 580 4.16 30.68 -2.22
C ALA A 580 3.88 31.86 -1.28
N PHE A 581 3.54 31.60 -0.02
CA PHE A 581 3.24 32.62 0.97
C PHE A 581 4.48 33.44 1.34
N SER A 582 5.64 32.79 1.55
CA SER A 582 6.91 33.50 1.78
C SER A 582 7.26 34.46 0.64
N SER A 583 7.12 34.00 -0.60
CA SER A 583 7.38 34.83 -1.79
C SER A 583 6.38 35.99 -1.92
N ALA A 584 5.09 35.73 -1.65
CA ALA A 584 4.05 36.75 -1.67
C ALA A 584 4.33 37.87 -0.64
N LEU A 585 4.71 37.49 0.58
CA LEU A 585 5.00 38.43 1.66
C LEU A 585 6.29 39.20 1.39
N ALA A 586 7.31 38.55 0.85
CA ALA A 586 8.56 39.20 0.46
C ALA A 586 8.35 40.29 -0.60
N SER A 587 7.39 40.10 -1.53
CA SER A 587 7.08 41.09 -2.57
C SER A 587 6.53 42.42 -2.02
N ILE A 588 5.97 42.39 -0.80
CA ILE A 588 5.49 43.61 -0.09
C ILE A 588 6.45 44.05 1.03
N GLY A 589 7.70 43.53 1.02
CA GLY A 589 8.76 43.92 1.96
C GLY A 589 8.66 43.24 3.34
N ILE A 590 7.93 42.14 3.46
CA ILE A 590 7.81 41.37 4.70
C ILE A 590 8.59 40.07 4.54
N ALA A 591 9.67 39.94 5.32
CA ALA A 591 10.52 38.76 5.31
C ALA A 591 10.20 37.87 6.53
N TYR A 592 9.34 36.88 6.34
CA TYR A 592 9.24 35.77 7.29
C TYR A 592 10.16 34.63 6.85
N SER A 593 10.87 34.05 7.80
CA SER A 593 11.62 32.83 7.54
C SER A 593 10.66 31.67 7.24
N HIS A 594 11.14 30.70 6.51
CA HIS A 594 10.37 29.48 6.19
C HIS A 594 9.83 28.74 7.43
N LYS A 595 10.48 28.92 8.59
CA LYS A 595 10.06 28.33 9.88
C LYS A 595 8.96 29.11 10.58
N GLU A 596 8.82 30.40 10.29
CA GLU A 596 7.81 31.26 10.91
C GLU A 596 6.44 31.10 10.22
N ILE A 597 6.39 30.65 8.97
CA ILE A 597 5.15 30.32 8.25
C ILE A 597 4.83 28.86 8.55
N ARG A 598 3.90 28.62 9.46
CA ARG A 598 3.40 27.26 9.72
C ARG A 598 2.39 26.90 8.64
N CYS A 599 2.48 25.68 8.12
CA CYS A 599 1.52 25.16 7.16
C CYS A 599 1.21 23.72 7.54
N ASP A 600 -0.06 23.46 7.84
CA ASP A 600 -0.59 22.17 8.28
C ASP A 600 -1.75 21.76 7.40
N LEU A 601 -2.24 20.54 7.57
CA LEU A 601 -3.45 20.08 6.90
C LEU A 601 -4.66 20.26 7.84
N ALA A 602 -5.67 21.00 7.37
CA ALA A 602 -7.00 21.01 7.97
C ALA A 602 -7.98 20.49 6.92
N ASP A 603 -8.77 19.46 7.29
CA ASP A 603 -9.72 18.79 6.38
C ASP A 603 -9.12 18.37 5.03
N GLY A 604 -7.83 17.99 5.06
CA GLY A 604 -7.08 17.54 3.89
C GLY A 604 -6.64 18.65 2.93
N ARG A 605 -6.70 19.92 3.35
CA ARG A 605 -6.22 21.09 2.59
C ARG A 605 -5.11 21.79 3.36
N PRO A 606 -4.10 22.35 2.68
CA PRO A 606 -3.12 23.21 3.32
C PRO A 606 -3.80 24.41 3.97
N THR A 607 -3.46 24.65 5.23
CA THR A 607 -3.87 25.83 5.99
C THR A 607 -2.63 26.50 6.54
N VAL A 608 -2.53 27.83 6.39
CA VAL A 608 -1.34 28.59 6.78
C VAL A 608 -1.62 29.41 8.04
N SER A 609 -0.69 29.31 9.01
CA SER A 609 -0.65 30.18 10.18
C SER A 609 0.56 31.10 10.08
N LEU A 610 0.31 32.41 10.12
CA LEU A 610 1.31 33.45 10.11
C LEU A 610 1.58 33.98 11.52
N PRO A 611 2.77 34.51 11.81
CA PRO A 611 3.04 35.18 13.08
C PRO A 611 2.01 36.25 13.41
N PRO A 612 1.74 36.51 14.71
CA PRO A 612 0.81 37.54 15.12
C PRO A 612 1.31 38.93 14.69
N VAL A 613 0.39 39.75 14.15
CA VAL A 613 0.67 41.12 13.73
C VAL A 613 -0.25 42.08 14.46
N SER A 614 0.31 43.01 15.24
CA SER A 614 -0.46 43.99 16.01
C SER A 614 -0.80 45.24 15.22
N ASP A 615 0.00 45.58 14.19
CA ASP A 615 -0.22 46.75 13.34
C ASP A 615 -1.41 46.53 12.37
N PRO A 616 -2.49 47.31 12.46
CA PRO A 616 -3.64 47.17 11.59
C PRO A 616 -3.37 47.44 10.11
N ASP A 617 -2.42 48.34 9.80
CA ASP A 617 -2.06 48.69 8.42
C ASP A 617 -1.26 47.57 7.78
N LEU A 618 -0.34 46.96 8.54
CA LEU A 618 0.40 45.79 8.12
C LEU A 618 -0.53 44.58 7.92
N ARG A 619 -1.48 44.39 8.84
CA ARG A 619 -2.50 43.35 8.67
C ARG A 619 -3.30 43.51 7.39
N ARG A 620 -3.78 44.72 7.08
CA ARG A 620 -4.51 44.99 5.83
C ARG A 620 -3.67 44.70 4.59
N ARG A 621 -2.39 45.07 4.59
CA ARG A 621 -1.45 44.80 3.49
C ARG A 621 -1.25 43.31 3.28
N ILE A 622 -1.01 42.54 4.34
CA ILE A 622 -0.88 41.10 4.29
C ILE A 622 -2.17 40.46 3.77
N THR A 623 -3.33 40.82 4.32
CA THR A 623 -4.63 40.29 3.90
C THR A 623 -4.89 40.57 2.42
N GLY A 624 -4.64 41.76 1.95
CA GLY A 624 -4.80 42.10 0.52
C GLY A 624 -3.86 41.32 -0.39
N GLN A 625 -2.63 41.07 0.05
CA GLN A 625 -1.62 40.31 -0.73
C GLN A 625 -1.94 38.82 -0.81
N LEU A 626 -2.51 38.23 0.25
CA LEU A 626 -2.74 36.78 0.33
C LEU A 626 -4.15 36.36 -0.11
N ALA A 627 -5.13 37.28 -0.13
CA ALA A 627 -6.50 37.00 -0.53
C ALA A 627 -6.65 36.26 -1.89
N PRO A 628 -5.83 36.54 -2.94
CA PRO A 628 -5.96 35.86 -4.23
C PRO A 628 -5.48 34.40 -4.26
N TYR A 629 -4.81 33.92 -3.21
CA TYR A 629 -4.16 32.59 -3.25
C TYR A 629 -5.11 31.39 -3.06
N GLY A 630 -6.34 31.62 -2.64
CA GLY A 630 -7.34 30.53 -2.50
C GLY A 630 -6.98 29.46 -1.45
N VAL A 631 -6.07 29.79 -0.52
CA VAL A 631 -5.64 28.92 0.58
C VAL A 631 -6.15 29.52 1.88
N ASP A 632 -6.68 28.69 2.77
CA ASP A 632 -7.11 29.13 4.11
C ASP A 632 -5.89 29.54 4.94
N TRP A 633 -5.95 30.70 5.55
CA TRP A 633 -4.88 31.21 6.39
C TRP A 633 -5.37 32.11 7.52
N ALA A 634 -4.61 32.18 8.59
CA ALA A 634 -4.90 33.02 9.75
C ALA A 634 -3.59 33.56 10.38
N PHE A 635 -3.72 34.63 11.17
CA PHE A 635 -2.66 35.00 12.10
C PHE A 635 -2.77 34.12 13.34
N ALA A 636 -1.64 33.66 13.86
CA ALA A 636 -1.58 32.94 15.12
C ALA A 636 -2.06 33.84 16.26
N ASP A 637 -2.71 33.25 17.27
CA ASP A 637 -3.10 33.98 18.47
C ASP A 637 -1.84 34.40 19.24
N SER A 638 -1.86 35.63 19.79
CA SER A 638 -0.79 36.18 20.61
C SER A 638 -0.72 35.51 21.98
N GLY A 639 -0.38 34.21 22.03
CA GLY A 639 -0.33 33.47 23.29
C GLY A 639 -0.16 31.95 23.20
N SER A 640 0.00 31.37 22.02
CA SER A 640 0.28 29.92 21.86
C SER A 640 1.74 29.71 21.44
N ASP A 641 2.63 29.59 22.42
CA ASP A 641 3.92 28.91 22.28
C ASP A 641 3.75 27.41 22.45
#